data_48c3918a73eae9041103d6cb3aa0bce9
#
_entry.id   48c3918a73eae9041103d6cb3aa0bce9
#
_cell.length_a   1.000
_cell.length_b   1.000
_cell.length_c   1.000
_cell.angle_alpha   90.00
_cell.angle_beta   90.00
_cell.angle_gamma   90.00
#
_symmetry.space_group_name_H-M   'P 1'
#
loop_
_entity.id
_entity.type
_entity.pdbx_description
1 polymer ?
#
loop_
_entity_poly.entity_id
_entity_poly.type
_entity_poly.pdbx_seq_one_letter_code
_entity_poly.pdbx_strand_id
1 'polypeptide(L)'
;DVDLLVLVRKSLEDSALKGPIAEFLRLLWDSGLRASHSVRTVEDCCTVHEGNFELTVSLLDERFLAGNPVLYGQFRERFARFLKAERRDLERRLCRMARGRHARFHDTIYRLEPDIKEAPGGMRDLQTVRWLRALRDHQGDDGTDPRARQFLATTRCFLHFRAGRDSNLLNFEAQDEIAAAPFSKRSEPAEWMREYYRHASVLWREALLELEASETRDKPLLTSFRDWRSRLSNSEFTVSRDLIFLRNPHELATDLQLPLRLFRFAAKHGLHPSRETQQRLTGTPAKTTRAGEAFWKDFFSQPHPVAGLRAMAVTGFLSSLLPEWDRIAHLVVRDFYHQYTVDEHTLVALEVLEELGTGAPPERKRFADLVEESCNDLWLLRLALLLHDIGKGSGTDHSAEAVRLAGRFLEREGVAPEAAQTIQFLIEHHLLLSSTMQSRDVADPVTARAVTMQVKTVERLRLLVLLTFADISAVHPTAMSPWRMEQLWRLYRATARDMARELTEPDGESPEEVYGPIPPNLAHFLEGLPWRYLWTHSRAQAEVHCALFEQAETKGAALSIEKVAGVWQLAVVAKDRPFLFASLAGALSSFGLNILRAEAYSNRAGAIVDNFAFSDPNSNLDLNPPERERLRHTIQRVIVGEVHVEDLLRYRRPKPLAGKAAAIRAAVTPDSEASGVATVFEVVAEDRPGLLYHLASAISRAGCNIEVVLVDTEAHKAIDVFHVTKSGRALLPEEITALQAALLAACEPSRG
;
A
#
# COMPACT_ATOMS: atom_id res chain seq x y z
N ASP A 1 -6.95 24.53 20.33
CA ASP A 1 -6.05 24.02 21.37
C ASP A 1 -5.17 25.16 21.89
N VAL A 2 -5.00 25.23 23.19
CA VAL A 2 -4.14 26.21 23.85
C VAL A 2 -3.16 25.44 24.74
N ASP A 3 -1.86 25.61 24.50
CA ASP A 3 -0.81 25.06 25.37
C ASP A 3 -0.38 26.13 26.36
N LEU A 4 -0.58 25.88 27.66
CA LEU A 4 -0.32 26.81 28.73
C LEU A 4 0.85 26.35 29.60
N LEU A 5 1.84 27.24 29.79
CA LEU A 5 2.84 27.08 30.82
C LEU A 5 2.50 28.02 32.01
N VAL A 6 2.26 27.44 33.17
CA VAL A 6 2.15 28.17 34.42
C VAL A 6 3.51 28.12 35.11
N LEU A 7 4.21 29.27 35.09
CA LEU A 7 5.53 29.37 35.69
C LEU A 7 5.42 29.73 37.18
N VAL A 8 6.02 28.92 38.03
CA VAL A 8 5.98 29.08 39.51
C VAL A 8 7.39 29.21 40.10
N ARG A 9 7.51 29.84 41.27
CA ARG A 9 8.80 30.02 41.95
C ARG A 9 9.31 28.75 42.64
N LYS A 10 8.41 27.91 43.13
CA LYS A 10 8.70 26.65 43.85
C LYS A 10 7.73 25.57 43.42
N SER A 11 8.08 24.30 43.66
CA SER A 11 7.18 23.18 43.38
C SER A 11 5.78 23.38 44.00
N LEU A 12 4.75 22.85 43.30
CA LEU A 12 3.35 22.96 43.73
C LEU A 12 2.96 22.04 44.88
N GLU A 13 3.80 21.08 45.24
CA GLU A 13 3.42 20.02 46.19
C GLU A 13 2.92 20.57 47.54
N ASP A 14 3.49 21.71 47.99
CA ASP A 14 3.09 22.40 49.23
C ASP A 14 2.63 23.86 49.02
N SER A 15 2.12 24.21 47.85
CA SER A 15 1.83 25.59 47.48
C SER A 15 0.35 25.95 47.62
N ALA A 16 0.08 27.11 48.23
CA ALA A 16 -1.23 27.78 48.26
C ALA A 16 -1.80 28.07 46.84
N LEU A 17 -0.97 27.97 45.78
CA LEU A 17 -1.37 28.22 44.39
C LEU A 17 -2.08 27.03 43.73
N LYS A 18 -2.05 25.83 44.33
CA LYS A 18 -2.66 24.61 43.75
C LYS A 18 -4.16 24.78 43.49
N GLY A 19 -4.90 25.31 44.46
CA GLY A 19 -6.34 25.58 44.34
C GLY A 19 -6.65 26.61 43.23
N PRO A 20 -6.07 27.83 43.28
CA PRO A 20 -6.31 28.86 42.26
C PRO A 20 -5.93 28.42 40.83
N ILE A 21 -4.83 27.65 40.64
CA ILE A 21 -4.46 27.12 39.33
C ILE A 21 -5.49 26.10 38.85
N ALA A 22 -5.93 25.20 39.71
CA ALA A 22 -6.97 24.21 39.34
C ALA A 22 -8.29 24.89 38.96
N GLU A 23 -8.70 25.93 39.68
CA GLU A 23 -9.89 26.72 39.38
C GLU A 23 -9.76 27.47 38.05
N PHE A 24 -8.62 28.09 37.80
CA PHE A 24 -8.32 28.74 36.50
C PHE A 24 -8.43 27.78 35.34
N LEU A 25 -7.83 26.60 35.43
CA LEU A 25 -7.88 25.58 34.40
C LEU A 25 -9.33 25.05 34.18
N ARG A 26 -10.07 24.88 35.28
CA ARG A 26 -11.50 24.50 35.19
C ARG A 26 -12.31 25.56 34.45
N LEU A 27 -12.10 26.84 34.71
CA LEU A 27 -12.79 27.93 34.00
C LEU A 27 -12.47 27.94 32.50
N LEU A 28 -11.22 27.65 32.12
CA LEU A 28 -10.87 27.52 30.71
C LEU A 28 -11.60 26.34 30.03
N TRP A 29 -11.68 25.19 30.69
CA TRP A 29 -12.43 24.03 30.17
C TRP A 29 -13.93 24.29 30.13
N ASP A 30 -14.48 24.89 31.16
CA ASP A 30 -15.90 25.25 31.22
C ASP A 30 -16.29 26.28 30.13
N SER A 31 -15.33 27.12 29.69
CA SER A 31 -15.53 28.02 28.55
C SER A 31 -15.38 27.37 27.19
N GLY A 32 -15.20 26.04 27.14
CA GLY A 32 -15.07 25.28 25.89
C GLY A 32 -13.66 25.29 25.29
N LEU A 33 -12.67 25.85 25.96
CA LEU A 33 -11.29 25.84 25.51
C LEU A 33 -10.62 24.50 25.86
N ARG A 34 -10.00 23.87 24.88
CA ARG A 34 -9.09 22.74 25.10
C ARG A 34 -7.73 23.28 25.49
N ALA A 35 -7.44 23.29 26.77
CA ALA A 35 -6.16 23.69 27.28
C ALA A 35 -5.34 22.48 27.73
N SER A 36 -4.19 22.26 27.06
CA SER A 36 -3.09 21.48 27.60
C SER A 36 -2.30 22.39 28.53
N HIS A 37 -1.88 21.90 29.69
CA HIS A 37 -1.16 22.74 30.64
C HIS A 37 0.02 22.01 31.27
N SER A 38 1.05 22.75 31.60
CA SER A 38 2.11 22.29 32.50
C SER A 38 2.42 23.39 33.54
N VAL A 39 2.69 22.95 34.78
CA VAL A 39 3.12 23.84 35.85
C VAL A 39 4.56 23.51 36.18
N ARG A 40 5.45 24.52 36.07
CA ARG A 40 6.89 24.32 36.18
C ARG A 40 7.58 25.46 36.91
N THR A 41 8.69 25.12 37.54
CA THR A 41 9.68 26.11 37.99
C THR A 41 10.58 26.49 36.81
N VAL A 42 11.32 27.58 36.99
CA VAL A 42 12.37 28.00 36.03
C VAL A 42 13.41 26.87 35.82
N GLU A 43 13.67 26.09 36.86
CA GLU A 43 14.61 24.97 36.84
C GLU A 43 14.10 23.78 36.00
N ASP A 44 12.85 23.43 36.20
CA ASP A 44 12.18 22.35 35.40
C ASP A 44 12.13 22.69 33.92
N CYS A 45 11.97 23.97 33.57
CA CYS A 45 12.01 24.45 32.20
C CYS A 45 13.40 24.31 31.53
N CYS A 46 14.45 24.25 32.34
CA CYS A 46 15.85 24.16 31.90
C CYS A 46 16.41 22.71 32.04
N THR A 47 15.54 21.71 32.03
CA THR A 47 15.92 20.30 32.14
C THR A 47 15.34 19.52 30.96
N VAL A 48 16.14 18.64 30.34
CA VAL A 48 15.66 17.76 29.28
C VAL A 48 14.92 16.59 29.91
N HIS A 49 13.64 16.48 29.64
CA HIS A 49 12.82 15.34 30.09
C HIS A 49 12.87 14.23 29.06
N GLU A 50 13.49 13.10 29.37
CA GLU A 50 13.66 11.97 28.44
C GLU A 50 12.33 11.40 27.93
N GLY A 51 11.29 11.38 28.76
CA GLY A 51 9.96 10.85 28.41
C GLY A 51 9.09 11.84 27.63
N ASN A 52 9.45 13.14 27.55
CA ASN A 52 8.66 14.15 26.85
C ASN A 52 9.52 15.29 26.31
N PHE A 53 10.28 14.99 25.27
CA PHE A 53 11.16 15.96 24.61
C PHE A 53 10.41 17.10 23.93
N GLU A 54 9.21 16.83 23.38
CA GLU A 54 8.36 17.84 22.73
C GLU A 54 8.06 19.01 23.69
N LEU A 55 7.87 18.71 24.95
CA LEU A 55 7.61 19.73 25.97
C LEU A 55 8.79 20.68 26.17
N THR A 56 10.04 20.21 26.01
CA THR A 56 11.23 21.05 26.09
C THR A 56 11.36 21.96 24.87
N VAL A 57 11.14 21.44 23.67
CA VAL A 57 11.28 22.25 22.43
C VAL A 57 10.09 23.16 22.18
N SER A 58 8.90 22.84 22.69
CA SER A 58 7.73 23.75 22.60
C SER A 58 7.95 25.09 23.33
N LEU A 59 8.84 25.12 24.32
CA LEU A 59 9.23 26.37 25.00
C LEU A 59 10.00 27.33 24.09
N LEU A 60 10.48 26.90 22.91
CA LEU A 60 11.03 27.80 21.89
C LEU A 60 9.98 28.73 21.27
N ASP A 61 8.69 28.33 21.31
CA ASP A 61 7.56 29.14 20.84
C ASP A 61 6.84 29.90 21.97
N GLU A 62 7.49 30.06 23.14
CA GLU A 62 6.91 30.69 24.30
C GLU A 62 6.51 32.15 24.07
N ARG A 63 5.41 32.58 24.71
CA ARG A 63 4.91 33.96 24.69
C ARG A 63 4.36 34.33 26.06
N PHE A 64 4.82 35.43 26.59
CA PHE A 64 4.28 36.00 27.84
C PHE A 64 2.80 36.40 27.64
N LEU A 65 1.92 35.89 28.48
CA LEU A 65 0.51 36.25 28.48
C LEU A 65 0.18 37.17 29.63
N ALA A 66 0.44 36.74 30.86
CA ALA A 66 0.13 37.50 32.07
C ALA A 66 0.95 36.97 33.26
N GLY A 67 1.02 37.77 34.34
CA GLY A 67 1.66 37.37 35.58
C GLY A 67 2.89 38.22 35.92
N ASN A 68 3.87 37.61 36.61
CA ASN A 68 5.04 38.32 37.10
C ASN A 68 6.14 38.44 36.00
N PRO A 69 6.39 39.67 35.47
CA PRO A 69 7.37 39.85 34.39
C PRO A 69 8.82 39.60 34.85
N VAL A 70 9.12 39.74 36.15
CA VAL A 70 10.46 39.47 36.68
C VAL A 70 10.74 37.97 36.67
N LEU A 71 9.77 37.14 37.05
CA LEU A 71 9.90 35.67 37.00
C LEU A 71 10.04 35.19 35.55
N TYR A 72 9.26 35.77 34.66
CA TYR A 72 9.36 35.48 33.23
C TYR A 72 10.74 35.91 32.67
N GLY A 73 11.27 37.05 33.06
CA GLY A 73 12.61 37.48 32.66
C GLY A 73 13.70 36.52 33.15
N GLN A 74 13.59 36.03 34.40
CA GLN A 74 14.52 35.03 34.95
C GLN A 74 14.44 33.71 34.15
N PHE A 75 13.24 33.27 33.78
CA PHE A 75 13.05 32.12 32.91
C PHE A 75 13.76 32.32 31.57
N ARG A 76 13.49 33.42 30.85
CA ARG A 76 14.10 33.69 29.54
C ARG A 76 15.63 33.70 29.59
N GLU A 77 16.20 34.34 30.58
CA GLU A 77 17.65 34.41 30.72
C GLU A 77 18.28 33.05 31.01
N ARG A 78 17.67 32.27 31.92
CA ARG A 78 18.17 30.94 32.27
C ARG A 78 17.94 29.95 31.14
N PHE A 79 16.80 30.00 30.47
CA PHE A 79 16.46 29.17 29.33
C PHE A 79 17.39 29.44 28.13
N ALA A 80 17.72 30.69 27.82
CA ALA A 80 18.70 31.03 26.79
C ALA A 80 20.08 30.44 27.06
N ARG A 81 20.54 30.47 28.34
CA ARG A 81 21.79 29.81 28.75
C ARG A 81 21.74 28.30 28.60
N PHE A 82 20.61 27.68 28.98
CA PHE A 82 20.37 26.26 28.83
C PHE A 82 20.39 25.84 27.33
N LEU A 83 19.68 26.57 26.48
CA LEU A 83 19.65 26.29 25.04
C LEU A 83 21.07 26.37 24.44
N LYS A 84 21.87 27.32 24.85
CA LYS A 84 23.26 27.44 24.36
C LYS A 84 24.15 26.29 24.86
N ALA A 85 23.97 25.85 26.10
CA ALA A 85 24.74 24.72 26.66
C ALA A 85 24.37 23.37 26.00
N GLU A 86 23.07 23.11 25.86
CA GLU A 86 22.55 21.82 25.39
C GLU A 86 22.26 21.79 23.88
N ARG A 87 22.59 22.83 23.16
CA ARG A 87 22.27 23.03 21.75
C ARG A 87 22.44 21.79 20.89
N ARG A 88 23.62 21.15 20.93
CA ARG A 88 23.93 19.98 20.07
C ARG A 88 23.09 18.78 20.41
N ASP A 89 22.81 18.56 21.68
CA ASP A 89 21.96 17.42 22.08
C ASP A 89 20.51 17.66 21.68
N LEU A 90 19.99 18.89 21.86
CA LEU A 90 18.65 19.28 21.43
C LEU A 90 18.47 19.16 19.91
N GLU A 91 19.44 19.63 19.11
CA GLU A 91 19.43 19.50 17.65
C GLU A 91 19.36 18.01 17.24
N ARG A 92 20.21 17.15 17.82
CA ARG A 92 20.23 15.71 17.51
C ARG A 92 18.92 15.00 17.86
N ARG A 93 18.34 15.31 19.03
CA ARG A 93 17.05 14.74 19.45
C ARG A 93 15.92 15.19 18.56
N LEU A 94 15.91 16.48 18.19
CA LEU A 94 14.89 17.04 17.29
C LEU A 94 14.96 16.40 15.89
N CYS A 95 16.17 16.23 15.34
CA CYS A 95 16.36 15.54 14.07
C CYS A 95 15.87 14.08 14.14
N ARG A 96 16.22 13.35 15.20
CA ARG A 96 15.78 11.97 15.38
C ARG A 96 14.25 11.87 15.50
N MET A 97 13.63 12.76 16.24
CA MET A 97 12.17 12.83 16.39
C MET A 97 11.49 13.11 15.03
N ALA A 98 12.01 14.07 14.26
CA ALA A 98 11.48 14.40 12.94
C ALA A 98 11.63 13.22 11.96
N ARG A 99 12.80 12.58 11.90
CA ARG A 99 13.01 11.38 11.05
C ARG A 99 12.10 10.23 11.46
N GLY A 100 11.97 9.94 12.76
CA GLY A 100 11.05 8.90 13.26
C GLY A 100 9.58 9.20 12.95
N ARG A 101 9.19 10.48 12.90
CA ARG A 101 7.86 10.90 12.47
C ARG A 101 7.67 10.68 10.97
N HIS A 102 8.63 11.13 10.14
CA HIS A 102 8.56 10.95 8.69
C HIS A 102 8.46 9.47 8.29
N ALA A 103 9.26 8.61 8.93
CA ALA A 103 9.21 7.15 8.67
C ALA A 103 7.82 6.53 8.91
N ARG A 104 7.03 7.04 9.89
CA ARG A 104 5.65 6.58 10.12
C ARG A 104 4.71 6.88 8.95
N PHE A 105 5.07 7.83 8.09
CA PHE A 105 4.34 8.22 6.90
C PHE A 105 5.06 7.78 5.62
N HIS A 106 5.99 6.81 5.73
CA HIS A 106 6.77 6.27 4.62
C HIS A 106 7.61 7.31 3.88
N ASP A 107 8.08 8.34 4.61
CA ASP A 107 8.93 9.42 4.10
C ASP A 107 8.36 10.13 2.85
N THR A 108 7.04 10.10 2.64
CA THR A 108 6.37 10.75 1.49
C THR A 108 5.31 11.76 1.92
N ILE A 109 5.19 12.84 1.13
CA ILE A 109 4.13 13.84 1.26
C ILE A 109 2.89 13.47 0.44
N TYR A 110 2.98 12.50 -0.48
CA TYR A 110 2.01 12.23 -1.53
C TYR A 110 0.96 11.19 -1.15
N ARG A 111 0.52 11.19 0.11
CA ARG A 111 -0.61 10.38 0.57
C ARG A 111 -1.93 11.03 0.15
N LEU A 112 -2.89 10.22 -0.33
CA LEU A 112 -4.20 10.73 -0.77
C LEU A 112 -5.02 11.35 0.36
N GLU A 113 -4.90 10.82 1.57
CA GLU A 113 -5.52 11.36 2.79
C GLU A 113 -4.44 11.73 3.82
N PRO A 114 -3.76 12.88 3.66
CA PRO A 114 -2.66 13.25 4.53
C PRO A 114 -3.12 13.78 5.88
N ASP A 115 -2.32 13.50 6.93
CA ASP A 115 -2.38 14.25 8.18
C ASP A 115 -1.62 15.56 8.02
N ILE A 116 -2.31 16.69 7.94
CA ILE A 116 -1.74 18.01 7.65
C ILE A 116 -0.87 18.57 8.77
N LYS A 117 -0.88 17.95 9.95
CA LYS A 117 -0.03 18.32 11.09
C LYS A 117 1.22 17.46 11.13
N GLU A 118 1.07 16.12 11.13
CA GLU A 118 2.15 15.19 11.44
C GLU A 118 2.84 14.61 10.20
N ALA A 119 2.17 14.52 9.03
CA ALA A 119 2.80 14.00 7.81
C ALA A 119 3.96 14.89 7.35
N PRO A 120 4.91 14.33 6.56
CA PRO A 120 5.94 15.11 5.89
C PRO A 120 5.33 16.31 5.13
N GLY A 121 6.00 17.46 5.17
CA GLY A 121 5.49 18.71 4.62
C GLY A 121 4.33 19.35 5.38
N GLY A 122 3.93 18.79 6.53
CA GLY A 122 2.87 19.33 7.38
C GLY A 122 3.34 20.41 8.38
N MET A 123 2.41 20.82 9.24
CA MET A 123 2.67 21.91 10.22
C MET A 123 3.81 21.60 11.19
N ARG A 124 4.03 20.31 11.50
CA ARG A 124 5.13 19.90 12.40
C ARG A 124 6.50 20.07 11.75
N ASP A 125 6.60 19.98 10.44
CA ASP A 125 7.85 20.29 9.72
C ASP A 125 8.16 21.77 9.76
N LEU A 126 7.15 22.61 9.57
CA LEU A 126 7.29 24.06 9.78
C LEU A 126 7.82 24.40 11.18
N GLN A 127 7.25 23.76 12.21
CA GLN A 127 7.73 23.93 13.60
C GLN A 127 9.17 23.42 13.76
N THR A 128 9.48 22.26 13.22
CA THR A 128 10.84 21.68 13.27
C THR A 128 11.88 22.63 12.67
N VAL A 129 11.59 23.19 11.49
CA VAL A 129 12.46 24.19 10.84
C VAL A 129 12.70 25.41 11.74
N ARG A 130 11.62 25.99 12.30
CA ARG A 130 11.71 27.14 13.21
C ARG A 130 12.53 26.82 14.45
N TRP A 131 12.30 25.67 15.08
CA TRP A 131 13.03 25.27 16.29
C TRP A 131 14.51 25.03 16.03
N LEU A 132 14.87 24.35 14.90
CA LEU A 132 16.27 24.17 14.52
C LEU A 132 16.97 25.50 14.24
N ARG A 133 16.30 26.46 13.61
CA ARG A 133 16.82 27.81 13.36
C ARG A 133 16.96 28.63 14.67
N ALA A 134 15.96 28.54 15.54
CA ALA A 134 16.02 29.22 16.87
C ALA A 134 17.17 28.68 17.72
N LEU A 135 17.43 27.38 17.73
CA LEU A 135 18.59 26.80 18.41
C LEU A 135 19.93 27.30 17.86
N ARG A 136 19.96 27.83 16.63
CA ARG A 136 21.19 28.32 15.95
C ARG A 136 21.39 29.82 16.05
N ASP A 137 20.67 30.54 16.92
CA ASP A 137 20.70 31.99 17.05
C ASP A 137 20.37 32.76 15.76
N HIS A 138 19.63 32.15 14.84
CA HIS A 138 19.11 32.85 13.67
C HIS A 138 17.85 33.64 14.07
N GLN A 139 18.06 34.78 14.75
CA GLN A 139 17.03 35.79 15.04
C GLN A 139 16.68 36.50 13.73
N GLY A 140 15.60 36.17 13.09
CA GLY A 140 15.12 36.77 11.83
C GLY A 140 13.97 36.02 11.25
N ASP A 141 13.55 36.41 10.06
CA ASP A 141 12.57 35.75 9.23
C ASP A 141 12.74 34.22 9.31
N ASP A 142 11.68 33.51 9.68
CA ASP A 142 11.73 32.06 9.81
C ASP A 142 12.05 31.39 8.45
N GLY A 143 12.17 32.18 7.37
CA GLY A 143 12.62 31.78 6.02
C GLY A 143 11.74 30.72 5.39
N THR A 144 10.58 30.45 5.98
CA THR A 144 9.59 29.53 5.44
C THR A 144 8.66 30.30 4.48
N ASP A 145 8.22 29.65 3.41
CA ASP A 145 7.30 30.30 2.46
C ASP A 145 5.99 30.72 3.19
N PRO A 146 5.71 32.04 3.30
CA PRO A 146 4.51 32.52 3.97
C PRO A 146 3.21 32.01 3.34
N ARG A 147 3.22 31.72 2.04
CA ARG A 147 2.06 31.21 1.30
C ARG A 147 1.77 29.77 1.68
N ALA A 148 2.80 28.92 1.74
CA ALA A 148 2.66 27.53 2.16
C ALA A 148 2.16 27.43 3.61
N ARG A 149 2.74 28.24 4.50
CA ARG A 149 2.29 28.34 5.89
C ARG A 149 0.84 28.76 6.02
N GLN A 150 0.43 29.81 5.31
CA GLN A 150 -0.95 30.31 5.33
C GLN A 150 -1.91 29.27 4.79
N PHE A 151 -1.56 28.59 3.70
CA PHE A 151 -2.39 27.55 3.08
C PHE A 151 -2.66 26.41 4.07
N LEU A 152 -1.62 25.84 4.67
CA LEU A 152 -1.77 24.76 5.65
C LEU A 152 -2.51 25.18 6.91
N ALA A 153 -2.23 26.39 7.42
CA ALA A 153 -2.95 26.92 8.58
C ALA A 153 -4.46 27.10 8.29
N THR A 154 -4.81 27.61 7.11
CA THR A 154 -6.21 27.75 6.68
C THR A 154 -6.88 26.39 6.56
N THR A 155 -6.21 25.42 5.95
CA THR A 155 -6.69 24.03 5.84
C THR A 155 -6.95 23.41 7.21
N ARG A 156 -6.02 23.59 8.16
CA ARG A 156 -6.17 23.08 9.52
C ARG A 156 -7.33 23.72 10.27
N CYS A 157 -7.49 25.04 10.15
CA CYS A 157 -8.64 25.74 10.73
C CYS A 157 -9.95 25.19 10.18
N PHE A 158 -10.04 24.99 8.85
CA PHE A 158 -11.22 24.41 8.23
C PHE A 158 -11.54 23.02 8.81
N LEU A 159 -10.56 22.12 8.91
CA LEU A 159 -10.74 20.78 9.45
C LEU A 159 -11.23 20.79 10.91
N HIS A 160 -10.69 21.69 11.74
CA HIS A 160 -11.11 21.84 13.13
C HIS A 160 -12.55 22.38 13.25
N PHE A 161 -12.91 23.39 12.44
CA PHE A 161 -14.27 23.92 12.41
C PHE A 161 -15.27 22.89 11.91
N ARG A 162 -14.92 22.15 10.85
CA ARG A 162 -15.72 21.07 10.31
C ARG A 162 -15.99 19.98 11.35
N ALA A 163 -14.97 19.53 12.04
CA ALA A 163 -15.07 18.45 13.01
C ALA A 163 -15.62 18.88 14.38
N GLY A 164 -15.69 20.18 14.68
CA GLY A 164 -16.00 20.70 16.03
C GLY A 164 -14.97 20.27 17.08
N ARG A 165 -13.82 19.76 16.65
CA ARG A 165 -12.72 19.26 17.51
C ARG A 165 -11.40 19.27 16.75
N ASP A 166 -10.30 18.92 17.45
CA ASP A 166 -9.00 18.69 16.80
C ASP A 166 -9.13 17.53 15.79
N SER A 167 -8.89 17.83 14.53
CA SER A 167 -8.88 16.89 13.41
C SER A 167 -7.87 17.35 12.38
N ASN A 168 -6.88 16.51 12.08
CA ASN A 168 -5.80 16.87 11.17
C ASN A 168 -5.79 16.00 9.91
N LEU A 169 -6.68 15.01 9.83
CA LEU A 169 -6.80 14.13 8.66
C LEU A 169 -7.63 14.81 7.58
N LEU A 170 -7.02 15.03 6.43
CA LEU A 170 -7.65 15.56 5.24
C LEU A 170 -8.21 14.40 4.39
N ASN A 171 -9.30 13.77 4.87
CA ASN A 171 -9.96 12.69 4.17
C ASN A 171 -10.71 13.18 2.92
N PHE A 172 -11.14 12.27 2.04
CA PHE A 172 -11.80 12.61 0.78
C PHE A 172 -13.01 13.53 0.94
N GLU A 173 -13.83 13.29 1.96
CA GLU A 173 -15.00 14.13 2.25
C GLU A 173 -14.58 15.57 2.61
N ALA A 174 -13.55 15.72 3.44
CA ALA A 174 -13.01 17.04 3.77
C ALA A 174 -12.39 17.75 2.55
N GLN A 175 -11.77 16.99 1.63
CA GLN A 175 -11.25 17.52 0.38
C GLN A 175 -12.36 18.06 -0.52
N ASP A 176 -13.51 17.38 -0.60
CA ASP A 176 -14.67 17.84 -1.37
C ASP A 176 -15.24 19.13 -0.80
N GLU A 177 -15.43 19.17 0.51
CA GLU A 177 -15.99 20.32 1.20
C GLU A 177 -15.06 21.54 1.15
N ILE A 178 -13.74 21.36 1.31
CA ILE A 178 -12.79 22.48 1.26
C ILE A 178 -12.63 23.02 -0.15
N ALA A 179 -12.67 22.15 -1.17
CA ALA A 179 -12.65 22.58 -2.56
C ALA A 179 -13.89 23.43 -2.93
N ALA A 180 -15.06 23.04 -2.41
CA ALA A 180 -16.32 23.78 -2.60
C ALA A 180 -16.45 25.02 -1.71
N ALA A 181 -15.53 25.25 -0.75
CA ALA A 181 -15.63 26.37 0.18
C ALA A 181 -15.44 27.73 -0.52
N PRO A 182 -16.16 28.80 -0.10
CA PRO A 182 -16.10 30.12 -0.74
C PRO A 182 -14.72 30.77 -0.80
N PHE A 183 -13.82 30.38 0.12
CA PHE A 183 -12.43 30.87 0.15
C PHE A 183 -11.49 30.04 -0.75
N SER A 184 -11.94 28.91 -1.27
CA SER A 184 -11.15 28.10 -2.19
C SER A 184 -11.09 28.77 -3.57
N LYS A 185 -9.90 28.74 -4.18
CA LYS A 185 -9.70 29.19 -5.56
C LYS A 185 -9.89 28.06 -6.56
N ARG A 186 -10.06 26.82 -6.09
CA ARG A 186 -10.18 25.60 -6.88
C ARG A 186 -11.44 24.88 -6.46
N SER A 187 -12.38 24.74 -7.37
CA SER A 187 -13.64 24.03 -7.12
C SER A 187 -13.52 22.51 -7.25
N GLU A 188 -12.54 22.06 -8.04
CA GLU A 188 -12.29 20.64 -8.24
C GLU A 188 -11.33 20.11 -7.17
N PRO A 189 -11.70 19.05 -6.41
CA PRO A 189 -10.90 18.51 -5.33
C PRO A 189 -9.51 18.05 -5.77
N ALA A 190 -9.39 17.45 -6.95
CA ALA A 190 -8.10 17.00 -7.49
C ALA A 190 -7.15 18.19 -7.77
N GLU A 191 -7.66 19.32 -8.28
CA GLU A 191 -6.86 20.53 -8.47
C GLU A 191 -6.47 21.18 -7.15
N TRP A 192 -7.39 21.15 -6.17
CA TRP A 192 -7.12 21.66 -4.83
C TRP A 192 -6.02 20.83 -4.16
N MET A 193 -6.05 19.50 -4.27
CA MET A 193 -5.01 18.61 -3.74
C MET A 193 -3.66 18.82 -4.44
N ARG A 194 -3.64 19.07 -5.75
CA ARG A 194 -2.39 19.46 -6.44
C ARG A 194 -1.78 20.73 -5.83
N GLU A 195 -2.59 21.72 -5.46
CA GLU A 195 -2.11 22.92 -4.80
C GLU A 195 -1.60 22.60 -3.38
N TYR A 196 -2.30 21.74 -2.65
CA TYR A 196 -1.84 21.24 -1.35
C TYR A 196 -0.45 20.60 -1.44
N TYR A 197 -0.23 19.67 -2.38
CA TYR A 197 1.07 19.01 -2.53
C TYR A 197 2.18 19.99 -2.94
N ARG A 198 1.89 21.00 -3.73
CA ARG A 198 2.87 22.07 -4.03
C ARG A 198 3.32 22.79 -2.77
N HIS A 199 2.40 23.15 -1.90
CA HIS A 199 2.74 23.80 -0.63
C HIS A 199 3.44 22.86 0.34
N ALA A 200 2.97 21.62 0.48
CA ALA A 200 3.60 20.61 1.31
C ALA A 200 5.03 20.29 0.83
N SER A 201 5.27 20.22 -0.48
CA SER A 201 6.61 19.95 -1.04
C SER A 201 7.61 21.09 -0.76
N VAL A 202 7.16 22.32 -0.67
CA VAL A 202 8.02 23.45 -0.27
C VAL A 202 8.48 23.26 1.18
N LEU A 203 7.55 23.03 2.11
CA LEU A 203 7.89 22.84 3.52
C LEU A 203 8.69 21.56 3.78
N TRP A 204 8.37 20.49 3.05
CA TRP A 204 9.12 19.25 3.11
C TRP A 204 10.59 19.42 2.73
N ARG A 205 10.84 20.11 1.60
CA ARG A 205 12.21 20.44 1.18
C ARG A 205 12.94 21.28 2.21
N GLU A 206 12.29 22.30 2.77
CA GLU A 206 12.88 23.14 3.82
C GLU A 206 13.23 22.32 5.05
N ALA A 207 12.34 21.44 5.49
CA ALA A 207 12.57 20.57 6.64
C ALA A 207 13.77 19.62 6.41
N LEU A 208 13.81 18.94 5.28
CA LEU A 208 14.93 18.06 4.94
C LEU A 208 16.26 18.79 4.97
N LEU A 209 16.31 20.01 4.44
CA LEU A 209 17.52 20.83 4.40
C LEU A 209 18.03 21.23 5.78
N GLU A 210 17.10 21.61 6.68
CA GLU A 210 17.48 21.95 8.04
C GLU A 210 17.91 20.72 8.84
N LEU A 211 17.26 19.58 8.62
CA LEU A 211 17.67 18.29 9.21
C LEU A 211 19.08 17.90 8.75
N GLU A 212 19.33 17.90 7.44
CA GLU A 212 20.66 17.60 6.89
C GLU A 212 21.74 18.55 7.39
N ALA A 213 21.45 19.85 7.46
CA ALA A 213 22.38 20.85 7.97
C ALA A 213 22.73 20.62 9.45
N SER A 214 21.79 20.12 10.25
CA SER A 214 22.01 19.79 11.67
C SER A 214 22.81 18.52 11.85
N GLU A 215 22.42 17.45 11.16
CA GLU A 215 23.08 16.14 11.17
C GLU A 215 24.53 16.24 10.68
N THR A 216 24.77 17.20 9.78
CA THR A 216 26.07 17.49 9.14
C THR A 216 27.07 18.07 10.12
N ARG A 217 26.66 18.96 11.04
CA ARG A 217 27.54 19.66 11.99
C ARG A 217 28.04 18.80 13.14
N ASP A 218 27.37 17.71 13.44
CA ASP A 218 27.69 16.84 14.58
C ASP A 218 28.82 15.84 14.33
N LYS A 219 29.27 15.69 13.08
CA LYS A 219 30.37 14.76 12.75
C LYS A 219 31.75 15.42 13.02
N PRO A 220 32.71 14.69 13.65
CA PRO A 220 34.04 15.21 13.89
C PRO A 220 34.74 15.66 12.63
N LEU A 221 35.56 16.73 12.69
CA LEU A 221 36.32 17.27 11.56
C LEU A 221 37.16 16.21 10.80
N LEU A 222 37.65 15.19 11.50
CA LEU A 222 38.39 14.05 10.92
C LEU A 222 37.52 13.18 9.97
N THR A 223 36.20 13.06 10.23
CA THR A 223 35.28 12.35 9.31
C THR A 223 34.97 13.21 8.11
N SER A 224 34.86 14.53 8.23
CA SER A 224 34.64 15.43 7.09
C SER A 224 35.83 15.48 6.12
N PHE A 225 37.07 15.35 6.61
CA PHE A 225 38.26 15.19 5.74
C PHE A 225 38.28 13.84 5.00
N ARG A 226 37.76 12.77 5.63
CA ARG A 226 37.64 11.44 5.01
C ARG A 226 36.52 11.41 3.97
N ASP A 227 35.39 12.10 4.24
CA ASP A 227 34.28 12.24 3.31
C ASP A 227 34.64 13.11 2.10
N TRP A 228 35.43 14.19 2.28
CA TRP A 228 35.91 15.03 1.18
C TRP A 228 36.85 14.28 0.22
N ARG A 229 37.55 13.25 0.68
CA ARG A 229 38.31 12.27 -0.11
C ARG A 229 37.52 11.01 -0.44
N SER A 230 36.19 11.09 -0.51
CA SER A 230 35.37 9.95 -0.86
C SER A 230 35.89 9.30 -2.14
N ARG A 231 36.05 7.97 -2.10
CA ARG A 231 36.46 7.17 -3.28
C ARG A 231 35.48 7.30 -4.45
N LEU A 232 34.27 7.80 -4.19
CA LEU A 232 33.23 8.02 -5.19
C LEU A 232 33.37 9.37 -5.91
N SER A 233 34.15 10.34 -5.38
CA SER A 233 34.36 11.62 -6.07
C SER A 233 35.18 11.42 -7.36
N ASN A 234 34.78 12.12 -8.42
CA ASN A 234 35.42 12.05 -9.75
C ASN A 234 35.77 13.46 -10.26
N SER A 235 36.04 13.61 -11.56
CA SER A 235 36.37 14.91 -12.17
C SER A 235 35.22 15.90 -12.18
N GLU A 236 33.96 15.46 -12.19
CA GLU A 236 32.75 16.28 -12.32
C GLU A 236 32.05 16.49 -10.98
N PHE A 237 32.05 15.44 -10.10
CA PHE A 237 31.28 15.39 -8.88
C PHE A 237 32.14 15.18 -7.65
N THR A 238 31.83 15.91 -6.61
CA THR A 238 32.35 15.66 -5.25
C THR A 238 31.23 15.03 -4.45
N VAL A 239 31.52 13.88 -3.79
CA VAL A 239 30.58 13.22 -2.89
C VAL A 239 30.99 13.52 -1.46
N SER A 240 30.06 14.06 -0.69
CA SER A 240 30.22 14.25 0.74
C SER A 240 28.90 13.92 1.42
N ARG A 241 28.92 13.00 2.39
CA ARG A 241 27.77 12.62 3.21
C ARG A 241 26.54 12.19 2.40
N ASP A 242 26.80 11.32 1.42
CA ASP A 242 25.79 10.79 0.50
C ASP A 242 25.12 11.87 -0.39
N LEU A 243 25.71 13.08 -0.43
CA LEU A 243 25.28 14.16 -1.30
C LEU A 243 26.28 14.42 -2.42
N ILE A 244 25.73 14.72 -3.61
CA ILE A 244 26.48 15.04 -4.82
C ILE A 244 26.60 16.56 -4.96
N PHE A 245 27.84 17.06 -5.08
CA PHE A 245 28.16 18.44 -5.38
C PHE A 245 28.82 18.54 -6.74
N LEU A 246 28.46 19.56 -7.52
CA LEU A 246 29.14 19.89 -8.77
C LEU A 246 30.51 20.49 -8.48
N ARG A 247 31.58 19.99 -9.08
CA ARG A 247 32.91 20.59 -8.96
C ARG A 247 32.98 21.93 -9.67
N ASN A 248 32.45 21.96 -10.87
CA ASN A 248 32.44 23.15 -11.74
C ASN A 248 30.99 23.51 -12.10
N PRO A 249 30.27 24.23 -11.25
CA PRO A 249 28.87 24.56 -11.50
C PRO A 249 28.61 25.37 -12.77
N HIS A 250 29.62 26.11 -13.26
CA HIS A 250 29.51 26.87 -14.51
C HIS A 250 29.38 26.00 -15.76
N GLU A 251 29.81 24.74 -15.70
CA GLU A 251 29.70 23.79 -16.83
C GLU A 251 28.25 23.43 -17.14
N LEU A 252 27.32 23.60 -16.21
CA LEU A 252 25.86 23.41 -16.46
C LEU A 252 25.34 24.30 -17.61
N ALA A 253 25.96 25.46 -17.85
CA ALA A 253 25.53 26.38 -18.91
C ALA A 253 26.09 25.95 -20.31
N THR A 254 27.18 25.20 -20.35
CA THR A 254 27.90 24.84 -21.56
C THR A 254 27.80 23.37 -21.93
N ASP A 255 27.68 22.48 -20.94
CA ASP A 255 27.58 21.04 -21.13
C ASP A 255 26.16 20.55 -20.83
N LEU A 256 25.37 20.34 -21.86
CA LEU A 256 23.98 19.87 -21.79
C LEU A 256 23.86 18.41 -21.30
N GLN A 257 24.96 17.64 -21.35
CA GLN A 257 24.96 16.24 -20.89
C GLN A 257 25.35 16.09 -19.43
N LEU A 258 25.89 17.12 -18.78
CA LEU A 258 26.30 17.08 -17.40
C LEU A 258 25.15 16.71 -16.44
N PRO A 259 23.92 17.24 -16.60
CA PRO A 259 22.78 16.80 -15.78
C PRO A 259 22.48 15.31 -15.94
N LEU A 260 22.50 14.76 -17.15
CA LEU A 260 22.24 13.33 -17.40
C LEU A 260 23.30 12.45 -16.72
N ARG A 261 24.58 12.85 -16.79
CA ARG A 261 25.66 12.15 -16.10
C ARG A 261 25.52 12.23 -14.58
N LEU A 262 25.03 13.37 -14.04
CA LEU A 262 24.75 13.52 -12.62
C LEU A 262 23.65 12.56 -12.17
N PHE A 263 22.53 12.49 -12.89
CA PHE A 263 21.42 11.60 -12.54
C PHE A 263 21.80 10.12 -12.68
N ARG A 264 22.59 9.78 -13.69
CA ARG A 264 23.18 8.44 -13.82
C ARG A 264 24.12 8.13 -12.65
N PHE A 265 24.93 9.09 -12.22
CA PHE A 265 25.80 8.94 -11.06
C PHE A 265 24.99 8.74 -9.77
N ALA A 266 23.89 9.47 -9.60
CA ALA A 266 22.93 9.27 -8.52
C ALA A 266 22.35 7.86 -8.55
N ALA A 267 21.89 7.40 -9.71
CA ALA A 267 21.35 6.05 -9.92
C ALA A 267 22.37 4.94 -9.65
N LYS A 268 23.64 5.17 -9.97
CA LYS A 268 24.74 4.20 -9.77
C LYS A 268 25.06 3.98 -8.29
N HIS A 269 25.01 5.04 -7.49
CA HIS A 269 25.53 5.04 -6.12
C HIS A 269 24.46 5.23 -5.05
N GLY A 270 23.19 5.37 -5.40
CA GLY A 270 22.10 5.64 -4.46
C GLY A 270 22.23 6.99 -3.74
N LEU A 271 22.77 7.99 -4.43
CA LEU A 271 23.08 9.31 -3.87
C LEU A 271 22.10 10.38 -4.33
N HIS A 272 22.00 11.47 -3.56
CA HIS A 272 21.13 12.59 -3.89
C HIS A 272 21.94 13.87 -4.20
N PRO A 273 21.51 14.70 -5.16
CA PRO A 273 22.15 16.00 -5.37
C PRO A 273 21.99 16.88 -4.13
N SER A 274 23.07 17.61 -3.76
CA SER A 274 22.99 18.60 -2.70
C SER A 274 22.00 19.72 -3.05
N ARG A 275 21.55 20.48 -2.03
CA ARG A 275 20.65 21.63 -2.24
C ARG A 275 21.17 22.60 -3.30
N GLU A 276 22.43 22.97 -3.20
CA GLU A 276 23.07 23.89 -4.13
C GLU A 276 23.00 23.33 -5.55
N THR A 277 23.30 22.04 -5.72
CA THR A 277 23.22 21.35 -7.00
C THR A 277 21.78 21.32 -7.53
N GLN A 278 20.79 21.01 -6.68
CA GLN A 278 19.38 21.01 -7.07
C GLN A 278 18.91 22.39 -7.52
N GLN A 279 19.24 23.45 -6.76
CA GLN A 279 18.85 24.84 -7.10
C GLN A 279 19.46 25.27 -8.44
N ARG A 280 20.70 24.89 -8.71
CA ARG A 280 21.36 25.20 -9.98
C ARG A 280 20.73 24.45 -11.14
N LEU A 281 20.38 23.17 -10.96
CA LEU A 281 19.68 22.38 -11.97
C LEU A 281 18.29 22.95 -12.26
N THR A 282 17.52 23.30 -11.23
CA THR A 282 16.17 23.92 -11.39
C THR A 282 16.22 25.26 -12.14
N GLY A 283 17.27 26.05 -11.93
CA GLY A 283 17.48 27.35 -12.61
C GLY A 283 18.05 27.24 -14.02
N THR A 284 18.44 26.04 -14.44
CA THR A 284 19.01 25.82 -15.78
C THR A 284 17.91 25.34 -16.71
N PRO A 285 17.52 26.12 -17.77
CA PRO A 285 16.57 25.62 -18.73
C PRO A 285 17.07 24.31 -19.31
N ALA A 286 16.28 23.26 -19.19
CA ALA A 286 16.62 22.01 -19.85
C ALA A 286 16.58 22.20 -21.37
N LYS A 287 17.74 22.44 -21.93
CA LYS A 287 17.92 22.53 -23.40
C LYS A 287 17.93 21.16 -24.06
N THR A 288 18.08 20.10 -23.25
CA THR A 288 18.08 18.72 -23.72
C THR A 288 16.67 18.16 -23.66
N THR A 289 16.05 18.02 -24.81
CA THR A 289 14.70 17.44 -24.95
C THR A 289 14.75 15.94 -25.25
N ARG A 290 15.93 15.36 -25.34
CA ARG A 290 16.14 13.95 -25.70
C ARG A 290 17.39 13.39 -25.00
N ALA A 291 17.22 12.27 -24.31
CA ALA A 291 18.34 11.54 -23.68
C ALA A 291 18.86 10.39 -24.57
N GLY A 292 17.96 9.74 -25.31
CA GLY A 292 18.24 8.63 -26.22
C GLY A 292 18.19 7.26 -25.53
N GLU A 293 17.97 6.20 -26.32
CA GLU A 293 17.90 4.81 -25.83
C GLU A 293 19.10 4.42 -24.98
N ALA A 294 20.31 4.73 -25.45
CA ALA A 294 21.55 4.35 -24.76
C ALA A 294 21.61 4.89 -23.33
N PHE A 295 21.09 6.12 -23.09
CA PHE A 295 20.99 6.70 -21.76
C PHE A 295 19.99 5.92 -20.91
N TRP A 296 18.76 5.71 -21.38
CA TRP A 296 17.72 5.04 -20.61
C TRP A 296 18.10 3.60 -20.27
N LYS A 297 18.69 2.87 -21.24
CA LYS A 297 19.17 1.51 -21.02
C LYS A 297 20.26 1.48 -19.94
N ASP A 298 21.26 2.33 -20.03
CA ASP A 298 22.34 2.41 -19.05
C ASP A 298 21.83 2.91 -17.69
N PHE A 299 20.98 3.93 -17.66
CA PHE A 299 20.38 4.49 -16.45
C PHE A 299 19.56 3.46 -15.68
N PHE A 300 18.64 2.76 -16.35
CA PHE A 300 17.81 1.73 -15.74
C PHE A 300 18.54 0.42 -15.45
N SER A 301 19.73 0.22 -15.97
CA SER A 301 20.61 -0.90 -15.60
C SER A 301 21.42 -0.61 -14.32
N GLN A 302 21.37 0.61 -13.78
CA GLN A 302 22.06 0.94 -12.53
C GLN A 302 21.34 0.30 -11.32
N PRO A 303 22.04 0.11 -10.18
CA PRO A 303 21.46 -0.48 -8.97
C PRO A 303 20.31 0.35 -8.36
N HIS A 304 20.38 1.70 -8.42
CA HIS A 304 19.49 2.62 -7.72
C HIS A 304 18.86 3.67 -8.65
N PRO A 305 18.16 3.26 -9.74
CA PRO A 305 17.58 4.19 -10.69
C PRO A 305 16.56 5.14 -10.06
N VAL A 306 15.88 4.73 -9.00
CA VAL A 306 14.88 5.56 -8.31
C VAL A 306 15.50 6.79 -7.66
N ALA A 307 16.70 6.70 -7.10
CA ALA A 307 17.41 7.86 -6.57
C ALA A 307 17.66 8.91 -7.66
N GLY A 308 18.04 8.47 -8.86
CA GLY A 308 18.19 9.34 -10.02
C GLY A 308 16.87 9.94 -10.51
N LEU A 309 15.80 9.14 -10.61
CA LEU A 309 14.45 9.61 -11.01
C LEU A 309 13.86 10.63 -10.02
N ARG A 310 13.98 10.38 -8.72
CA ARG A 310 13.55 11.33 -7.69
C ARG A 310 14.33 12.65 -7.81
N ALA A 311 15.63 12.59 -8.09
CA ALA A 311 16.44 13.77 -8.34
C ALA A 311 15.99 14.53 -9.60
N MET A 312 15.67 13.83 -10.71
CA MET A 312 15.11 14.42 -11.92
C MET A 312 13.75 15.07 -11.65
N ALA A 313 12.86 14.39 -10.91
CA ALA A 313 11.52 14.90 -10.58
C ALA A 313 11.60 16.18 -9.74
N VAL A 314 12.38 16.17 -8.66
CA VAL A 314 12.55 17.33 -7.75
C VAL A 314 13.13 18.56 -8.46
N THR A 315 14.01 18.35 -9.43
CA THR A 315 14.64 19.43 -10.21
C THR A 315 13.82 19.88 -11.43
N GLY A 316 12.71 19.20 -11.73
CA GLY A 316 11.89 19.44 -12.92
C GLY A 316 12.51 18.90 -14.21
N PHE A 317 13.63 18.21 -14.11
CA PHE A 317 14.32 17.68 -15.28
C PHE A 317 13.60 16.48 -15.90
N LEU A 318 12.88 15.70 -15.09
CA LEU A 318 12.06 14.58 -15.59
C LEU A 318 10.97 15.08 -16.54
N SER A 319 10.26 16.16 -16.19
CA SER A 319 9.27 16.81 -17.07
C SER A 319 9.84 17.35 -18.37
N SER A 320 11.13 17.70 -18.38
CA SER A 320 11.80 18.16 -19.60
C SER A 320 12.12 17.03 -20.57
N LEU A 321 12.48 15.84 -20.05
CA LEU A 321 12.73 14.63 -20.86
C LEU A 321 11.42 13.92 -21.22
N LEU A 322 10.47 13.91 -20.31
CA LEU A 322 9.17 13.26 -20.40
C LEU A 322 8.06 14.28 -20.10
N PRO A 323 7.69 15.17 -21.05
CA PRO A 323 6.66 16.19 -20.82
C PRO A 323 5.29 15.61 -20.41
N GLU A 324 5.03 14.37 -20.80
CA GLU A 324 3.84 13.62 -20.45
C GLU A 324 3.73 13.38 -18.92
N TRP A 325 4.87 13.37 -18.19
CA TRP A 325 4.93 13.24 -16.74
C TRP A 325 4.15 14.33 -15.99
N ASP A 326 4.10 15.56 -16.53
CA ASP A 326 3.38 16.67 -15.91
C ASP A 326 1.86 16.41 -15.78
N ARG A 327 1.33 15.49 -16.57
CA ARG A 327 -0.10 15.11 -16.52
C ARG A 327 -0.41 14.33 -15.25
N ILE A 328 0.51 13.48 -14.82
CA ILE A 328 0.36 12.60 -13.65
C ILE A 328 1.02 13.17 -12.40
N ALA A 329 1.87 14.20 -12.54
CA ALA A 329 2.53 14.86 -11.41
C ALA A 329 1.48 15.39 -10.41
N HIS A 330 1.55 14.88 -9.19
CA HIS A 330 0.61 15.17 -8.09
C HIS A 330 -0.86 14.86 -8.44
N LEU A 331 -1.11 13.96 -9.38
CA LEU A 331 -2.46 13.56 -9.75
C LEU A 331 -3.06 12.65 -8.70
N VAL A 332 -4.19 13.08 -8.14
CA VAL A 332 -5.02 12.27 -7.26
C VAL A 332 -6.06 11.53 -8.10
N VAL A 333 -5.97 10.22 -8.11
CA VAL A 333 -7.04 9.35 -8.57
C VAL A 333 -7.72 8.78 -7.33
N ARG A 334 -8.99 9.12 -7.13
CA ARG A 334 -9.76 8.69 -5.97
C ARG A 334 -10.30 7.30 -6.22
N ASP A 335 -9.57 6.33 -5.78
CA ASP A 335 -10.06 4.99 -5.56
C ASP A 335 -9.74 4.58 -4.12
N PHE A 336 -10.41 3.54 -3.62
CA PHE A 336 -10.23 3.09 -2.25
C PHE A 336 -8.95 2.27 -2.03
N TYR A 337 -8.12 2.10 -3.05
CA TYR A 337 -6.92 1.26 -3.04
C TYR A 337 -5.64 2.04 -2.89
N HIS A 338 -5.45 3.07 -3.72
CA HIS A 338 -4.21 3.79 -3.77
C HIS A 338 -4.07 4.69 -2.55
N GLN A 339 -2.87 4.68 -1.97
CA GLN A 339 -2.52 5.61 -0.89
C GLN A 339 -1.71 6.81 -1.39
N TYR A 340 -1.24 6.76 -2.63
CA TYR A 340 -0.30 7.71 -3.22
C TYR A 340 -0.87 8.39 -4.47
N THR A 341 -0.32 9.56 -4.81
CA THR A 341 -0.54 10.16 -6.12
C THR A 341 0.05 9.26 -7.22
N VAL A 342 -0.42 9.41 -8.47
CA VAL A 342 -0.02 8.53 -9.58
C VAL A 342 1.48 8.56 -9.83
N ASP A 343 2.11 9.73 -9.78
CA ASP A 343 3.56 9.88 -9.90
C ASP A 343 4.33 9.20 -8.76
N GLU A 344 3.89 9.34 -7.52
CA GLU A 344 4.52 8.69 -6.38
C GLU A 344 4.31 7.17 -6.42
N HIS A 345 3.11 6.68 -6.76
CA HIS A 345 2.85 5.26 -6.98
C HIS A 345 3.85 4.65 -7.98
N THR A 346 4.07 5.32 -9.10
CA THR A 346 5.04 4.90 -10.13
C THR A 346 6.46 4.79 -9.57
N LEU A 347 6.91 5.76 -8.76
CA LEU A 347 8.23 5.73 -8.15
C LEU A 347 8.34 4.63 -7.09
N VAL A 348 7.30 4.42 -6.27
CA VAL A 348 7.24 3.32 -5.28
C VAL A 348 7.25 1.95 -5.97
N ALA A 349 6.56 1.78 -7.10
CA ALA A 349 6.61 0.51 -7.86
C ALA A 349 8.04 0.19 -8.34
N LEU A 350 8.76 1.21 -8.80
CA LEU A 350 10.17 1.06 -9.17
C LEU A 350 11.07 0.76 -7.96
N GLU A 351 10.80 1.35 -6.77
CA GLU A 351 11.52 1.04 -5.52
C GLU A 351 11.32 -0.41 -5.11
N VAL A 352 10.08 -0.92 -5.15
CA VAL A 352 9.77 -2.33 -4.86
C VAL A 352 10.59 -3.27 -5.75
N LEU A 353 10.69 -2.95 -7.05
CA LEU A 353 11.49 -3.74 -7.98
C LEU A 353 13.00 -3.65 -7.69
N GLU A 354 13.47 -2.49 -7.25
CA GLU A 354 14.87 -2.28 -6.81
C GLU A 354 15.19 -3.09 -5.55
N GLU A 355 14.29 -3.08 -4.56
CA GLU A 355 14.43 -3.86 -3.33
C GLU A 355 14.49 -5.37 -3.58
N LEU A 356 13.72 -5.89 -4.54
CA LEU A 356 13.79 -7.30 -4.93
C LEU A 356 15.19 -7.69 -5.42
N GLY A 357 15.87 -6.79 -6.13
CA GLY A 357 17.22 -7.04 -6.66
C GLY A 357 18.35 -6.85 -5.66
N THR A 358 18.11 -6.16 -4.52
CA THR A 358 19.18 -5.81 -3.55
C THR A 358 19.17 -6.60 -2.25
N GLY A 359 18.14 -7.41 -1.98
CA GLY A 359 18.09 -8.22 -0.76
C GLY A 359 16.67 -8.53 -0.30
N ALA A 360 15.92 -9.25 -1.12
CA ALA A 360 14.54 -9.64 -0.81
C ALA A 360 14.46 -10.55 0.44
N PRO A 361 13.45 -10.35 1.29
CA PRO A 361 13.17 -11.27 2.39
C PRO A 361 12.80 -12.67 1.84
N PRO A 362 12.96 -13.74 2.64
CA PRO A 362 12.77 -15.13 2.18
C PRO A 362 11.43 -15.38 1.47
N GLU A 363 10.37 -14.70 1.89
CA GLU A 363 9.02 -14.82 1.33
C GLU A 363 8.93 -14.32 -0.12
N ARG A 364 9.81 -13.38 -0.51
CA ARG A 364 9.87 -12.76 -1.85
C ARG A 364 10.97 -13.34 -2.73
N LYS A 365 11.75 -14.32 -2.23
CA LYS A 365 12.93 -14.86 -2.93
C LYS A 365 12.63 -15.31 -4.35
N ARG A 366 11.52 -16.02 -4.58
CA ARG A 366 11.13 -16.51 -5.91
C ARG A 366 10.92 -15.39 -6.95
N PHE A 367 10.50 -14.19 -6.52
CA PHE A 367 10.40 -13.02 -7.40
C PHE A 367 11.78 -12.36 -7.60
N ALA A 368 12.63 -12.38 -6.58
CA ALA A 368 14.03 -11.94 -6.71
C ALA A 368 14.80 -12.82 -7.71
N ASP A 369 14.58 -14.13 -7.69
CA ASP A 369 15.18 -15.06 -8.66
C ASP A 369 14.75 -14.71 -10.09
N LEU A 370 13.46 -14.31 -10.32
CA LEU A 370 13.00 -13.82 -11.62
C LEU A 370 13.66 -12.51 -12.04
N VAL A 371 13.99 -11.61 -11.09
CA VAL A 371 14.73 -10.38 -11.40
C VAL A 371 16.14 -10.72 -11.90
N GLU A 372 16.83 -11.68 -11.25
CA GLU A 372 18.15 -12.15 -11.68
C GLU A 372 18.10 -12.79 -13.07
N GLU A 373 17.11 -13.66 -13.34
CA GLU A 373 16.89 -14.28 -14.64
C GLU A 373 16.57 -13.26 -15.75
N SER A 374 16.02 -12.12 -15.41
CA SER A 374 15.60 -11.06 -16.34
C SER A 374 16.59 -9.90 -16.42
N CYS A 375 17.81 -10.03 -15.90
CA CYS A 375 18.78 -8.92 -15.73
C CYS A 375 19.06 -8.12 -17.02
N ASN A 376 19.07 -8.78 -18.18
CA ASN A 376 19.32 -8.13 -19.47
C ASN A 376 18.15 -7.27 -19.96
N ASP A 377 16.93 -7.62 -19.57
CA ASP A 377 15.68 -6.97 -19.99
C ASP A 377 15.05 -6.11 -18.88
N LEU A 378 15.69 -6.05 -17.72
CA LEU A 378 15.20 -5.31 -16.55
C LEU A 378 15.01 -3.81 -16.85
N TRP A 379 15.82 -3.24 -17.73
CA TRP A 379 15.67 -1.85 -18.16
C TRP A 379 14.36 -1.60 -18.93
N LEU A 380 13.89 -2.59 -19.71
CA LEU A 380 12.60 -2.54 -20.42
C LEU A 380 11.46 -2.51 -19.42
N LEU A 381 11.52 -3.39 -18.43
CA LEU A 381 10.53 -3.45 -17.34
C LEU A 381 10.48 -2.15 -16.54
N ARG A 382 11.64 -1.61 -16.16
CA ARG A 382 11.72 -0.35 -15.39
C ARG A 382 11.21 0.85 -16.20
N LEU A 383 11.48 0.88 -17.49
CA LEU A 383 10.94 1.92 -18.36
C LEU A 383 9.43 1.73 -18.60
N ALA A 384 8.96 0.49 -18.72
CA ALA A 384 7.52 0.21 -18.78
C ALA A 384 6.80 0.65 -17.50
N LEU A 385 7.37 0.36 -16.31
CA LEU A 385 6.85 0.85 -15.02
C LEU A 385 6.82 2.38 -14.94
N LEU A 386 7.84 3.09 -15.45
CA LEU A 386 7.80 4.56 -15.48
C LEU A 386 6.63 5.09 -16.32
N LEU A 387 6.18 4.34 -17.33
CA LEU A 387 5.22 4.80 -18.33
C LEU A 387 3.82 4.16 -18.19
N HIS A 388 3.63 3.11 -17.35
CA HIS A 388 2.41 2.31 -17.37
C HIS A 388 1.13 3.12 -17.06
N ASP A 389 1.23 4.07 -16.18
CA ASP A 389 0.12 4.89 -15.69
C ASP A 389 0.07 6.32 -16.25
N ILE A 390 0.91 6.63 -17.22
CA ILE A 390 1.03 7.98 -17.78
C ILE A 390 -0.25 8.47 -18.50
N GLY A 391 -1.17 7.55 -18.80
CA GLY A 391 -2.48 7.81 -19.37
C GLY A 391 -3.57 8.16 -18.35
N LYS A 392 -3.33 8.02 -17.05
CA LYS A 392 -4.32 8.32 -16.01
C LYS A 392 -4.74 9.81 -16.05
N GLY A 393 -6.00 10.08 -15.70
CA GLY A 393 -6.56 11.42 -15.71
C GLY A 393 -6.99 11.94 -17.09
N SER A 394 -6.97 11.11 -18.15
CA SER A 394 -7.38 11.50 -19.50
C SER A 394 -8.90 11.46 -19.76
N GLY A 395 -9.67 10.82 -18.86
CA GLY A 395 -11.12 10.62 -19.05
C GLY A 395 -11.49 9.54 -20.07
N THR A 396 -10.50 8.87 -20.65
CA THR A 396 -10.61 7.74 -21.60
C THR A 396 -10.01 6.48 -20.99
N ASP A 397 -10.02 5.37 -21.73
CA ASP A 397 -9.26 4.18 -21.35
C ASP A 397 -7.79 4.57 -21.11
N HIS A 398 -7.39 4.52 -19.84
CA HIS A 398 -6.07 4.99 -19.41
C HIS A 398 -4.94 4.10 -19.94
N SER A 399 -5.17 2.79 -20.13
CA SER A 399 -4.18 1.86 -20.67
C SER A 399 -3.91 2.15 -22.15
N ALA A 400 -4.95 2.32 -22.96
CA ALA A 400 -4.79 2.69 -24.36
C ALA A 400 -4.12 4.06 -24.53
N GLU A 401 -4.46 5.05 -23.68
CA GLU A 401 -3.81 6.36 -23.69
C GLU A 401 -2.33 6.26 -23.22
N ALA A 402 -2.02 5.42 -22.23
CA ALA A 402 -0.64 5.18 -21.80
C ALA A 402 0.21 4.60 -22.93
N VAL A 403 -0.29 3.58 -23.65
CA VAL A 403 0.39 3.00 -24.83
C VAL A 403 0.65 4.07 -25.88
N ARG A 404 -0.32 4.92 -26.19
CA ARG A 404 -0.19 5.99 -27.17
C ARG A 404 0.86 7.04 -26.78
N LEU A 405 0.87 7.47 -25.51
CA LEU A 405 1.84 8.43 -24.98
C LEU A 405 3.23 7.82 -24.91
N ALA A 406 3.34 6.58 -24.42
CA ALA A 406 4.60 5.83 -24.38
C ALA A 406 5.18 5.65 -25.78
N GLY A 407 4.35 5.33 -26.79
CA GLY A 407 4.80 5.20 -28.16
C GLY A 407 5.48 6.47 -28.68
N ARG A 408 4.90 7.65 -28.43
CA ARG A 408 5.50 8.94 -28.79
C ARG A 408 6.82 9.20 -28.06
N PHE A 409 6.89 8.84 -26.80
CA PHE A 409 8.13 8.96 -26.03
C PHE A 409 9.21 8.04 -26.60
N LEU A 410 8.92 6.76 -26.81
CA LEU A 410 9.85 5.76 -27.33
C LEU A 410 10.39 6.14 -28.72
N GLU A 411 9.52 6.64 -29.60
CA GLU A 411 9.91 7.16 -30.91
C GLU A 411 10.83 8.39 -30.79
N ARG A 412 10.48 9.35 -29.93
CA ARG A 412 11.27 10.55 -29.66
C ARG A 412 12.67 10.18 -29.11
N GLU A 413 12.74 9.19 -28.23
CA GLU A 413 14.00 8.72 -27.64
C GLU A 413 14.78 7.79 -28.60
N GLY A 414 14.19 7.34 -29.69
CA GLY A 414 14.81 6.49 -30.70
C GLY A 414 15.07 5.08 -30.19
N VAL A 415 14.14 4.55 -29.39
CA VAL A 415 14.19 3.19 -28.85
C VAL A 415 14.01 2.19 -30.00
N ALA A 416 14.84 1.13 -30.01
CA ALA A 416 14.78 0.08 -31.03
C ALA A 416 13.38 -0.57 -31.09
N PRO A 417 12.88 -0.94 -32.30
CA PRO A 417 11.52 -1.44 -32.47
C PRO A 417 11.16 -2.64 -31.59
N GLU A 418 12.08 -3.59 -31.41
CA GLU A 418 11.88 -4.78 -30.58
C GLU A 418 11.72 -4.42 -29.10
N ALA A 419 12.56 -3.51 -28.61
CA ALA A 419 12.49 -2.98 -27.25
C ALA A 419 11.18 -2.18 -27.04
N ALA A 420 10.83 -1.31 -28.00
CA ALA A 420 9.60 -0.53 -27.97
C ALA A 420 8.35 -1.42 -27.93
N GLN A 421 8.29 -2.49 -28.74
CA GLN A 421 7.21 -3.46 -28.72
C GLN A 421 7.06 -4.17 -27.38
N THR A 422 8.17 -4.53 -26.73
CA THR A 422 8.11 -5.17 -25.42
C THR A 422 7.63 -4.20 -24.33
N ILE A 423 8.10 -2.95 -24.35
CA ILE A 423 7.64 -1.90 -23.40
C ILE A 423 6.15 -1.62 -23.60
N GLN A 424 5.71 -1.43 -24.85
CA GLN A 424 4.28 -1.19 -25.15
C GLN A 424 3.40 -2.37 -24.74
N PHE A 425 3.85 -3.61 -25.00
CA PHE A 425 3.17 -4.82 -24.53
C PHE A 425 3.00 -4.84 -23.01
N LEU A 426 4.03 -4.53 -22.24
CA LEU A 426 3.97 -4.50 -20.78
C LEU A 426 2.99 -3.43 -20.29
N ILE A 427 2.96 -2.25 -20.92
CA ILE A 427 2.02 -1.17 -20.60
C ILE A 427 0.58 -1.57 -20.92
N GLU A 428 0.34 -2.13 -22.11
CA GLU A 428 -0.98 -2.56 -22.56
C GLU A 428 -1.59 -3.63 -21.65
N HIS A 429 -0.74 -4.55 -21.17
CA HIS A 429 -1.17 -5.73 -20.42
C HIS A 429 -0.87 -5.65 -18.93
N HIS A 430 -0.53 -4.47 -18.38
CA HIS A 430 -0.11 -4.35 -16.97
C HIS A 430 -1.20 -4.82 -15.97
N LEU A 431 -2.48 -4.72 -16.33
CA LEU A 431 -3.61 -5.21 -15.53
C LEU A 431 -3.99 -6.67 -15.81
N LEU A 432 -3.41 -7.32 -16.83
CA LEU A 432 -3.82 -8.66 -17.25
C LEU A 432 -3.75 -9.70 -16.14
N LEU A 433 -2.62 -9.81 -15.46
CA LEU A 433 -2.46 -10.82 -14.41
C LEU A 433 -3.23 -10.45 -13.15
N SER A 434 -3.31 -9.19 -12.77
CA SER A 434 -4.08 -8.75 -11.61
C SER A 434 -5.58 -8.99 -11.81
N SER A 435 -6.14 -8.63 -12.96
CA SER A 435 -7.55 -8.90 -13.28
C SER A 435 -7.83 -10.39 -13.41
N THR A 436 -6.91 -11.18 -14.00
CA THR A 436 -7.05 -12.63 -14.09
C THR A 436 -7.10 -13.27 -12.70
N MET A 437 -6.24 -12.85 -11.77
CA MET A 437 -6.26 -13.37 -10.39
C MET A 437 -7.54 -13.01 -9.63
N GLN A 438 -8.19 -11.90 -9.97
CA GLN A 438 -9.43 -11.47 -9.34
C GLN A 438 -10.66 -12.15 -9.92
N SER A 439 -10.67 -12.38 -11.24
CA SER A 439 -11.87 -12.82 -11.96
C SER A 439 -11.86 -14.30 -12.41
N ARG A 440 -10.70 -14.97 -12.38
CA ARG A 440 -10.56 -16.33 -12.90
C ARG A 440 -9.84 -17.25 -11.93
N ASP A 441 -10.15 -18.54 -12.00
CA ASP A 441 -9.37 -19.54 -11.28
C ASP A 441 -7.99 -19.73 -11.93
N VAL A 442 -6.94 -19.33 -11.20
CA VAL A 442 -5.54 -19.44 -11.66
C VAL A 442 -5.07 -20.89 -11.83
N ALA A 443 -5.82 -21.87 -11.31
CA ALA A 443 -5.54 -23.29 -11.46
C ALA A 443 -6.27 -23.93 -12.66
N ASP A 444 -7.22 -23.22 -13.28
CA ASP A 444 -7.90 -23.69 -14.48
C ASP A 444 -6.97 -23.59 -15.70
N PRO A 445 -6.72 -24.68 -16.47
CA PRO A 445 -5.92 -24.61 -17.68
C PRO A 445 -6.43 -23.64 -18.73
N VAL A 446 -7.75 -23.45 -18.80
CA VAL A 446 -8.34 -22.45 -19.72
C VAL A 446 -7.84 -21.06 -19.37
N THR A 447 -7.71 -20.75 -18.07
CA THR A 447 -7.12 -19.50 -17.61
C THR A 447 -5.65 -19.36 -18.01
N ALA A 448 -4.84 -20.42 -17.77
CA ALA A 448 -3.44 -20.42 -18.17
C ALA A 448 -3.29 -20.24 -19.68
N ARG A 449 -4.07 -20.97 -20.47
CA ARG A 449 -4.06 -20.88 -21.92
C ARG A 449 -4.48 -19.52 -22.44
N ALA A 450 -5.50 -18.88 -21.84
CA ALA A 450 -5.92 -17.53 -22.20
C ALA A 450 -4.79 -16.50 -21.97
N VAL A 451 -4.01 -16.64 -20.90
CA VAL A 451 -2.84 -15.81 -20.64
C VAL A 451 -1.71 -16.15 -21.63
N THR A 452 -1.42 -17.44 -21.90
CA THR A 452 -0.43 -17.88 -22.89
C THR A 452 -0.67 -17.24 -24.26
N MET A 453 -1.91 -17.25 -24.73
CA MET A 453 -2.31 -16.69 -26.03
C MET A 453 -2.01 -15.19 -26.15
N GLN A 454 -2.12 -14.43 -25.04
CA GLN A 454 -1.85 -13.00 -25.03
C GLN A 454 -0.36 -12.71 -24.86
N VAL A 455 0.32 -13.41 -23.95
CA VAL A 455 1.70 -13.12 -23.56
C VAL A 455 2.72 -13.67 -24.56
N LYS A 456 2.49 -14.86 -25.10
CA LYS A 456 3.22 -15.54 -26.19
C LYS A 456 4.62 -16.03 -25.85
N THR A 457 5.38 -15.40 -24.95
CA THR A 457 6.76 -15.81 -24.61
C THR A 457 7.00 -15.82 -23.12
N VAL A 458 7.90 -16.71 -22.66
CA VAL A 458 8.25 -16.83 -21.22
C VAL A 458 8.97 -15.59 -20.71
N GLU A 459 9.77 -14.92 -21.56
CA GLU A 459 10.46 -13.67 -21.23
C GLU A 459 9.44 -12.56 -20.92
N ARG A 460 8.43 -12.37 -21.78
CA ARG A 460 7.35 -11.41 -21.54
C ARG A 460 6.54 -11.76 -20.29
N LEU A 461 6.29 -13.05 -20.07
CA LEU A 461 5.58 -13.53 -18.88
C LEU A 461 6.35 -13.16 -17.60
N ARG A 462 7.66 -13.39 -17.56
CA ARG A 462 8.50 -13.00 -16.39
C ARG A 462 8.44 -11.52 -16.12
N LEU A 463 8.62 -10.69 -17.15
CA LEU A 463 8.57 -9.24 -17.02
C LEU A 463 7.18 -8.77 -16.56
N LEU A 464 6.10 -9.36 -17.07
CA LEU A 464 4.74 -9.01 -16.70
C LEU A 464 4.42 -9.41 -15.25
N VAL A 465 4.90 -10.56 -14.79
CA VAL A 465 4.77 -11.01 -13.38
C VAL A 465 5.48 -10.04 -12.43
N LEU A 466 6.71 -9.61 -12.78
CA LEU A 466 7.46 -8.65 -11.99
C LEU A 466 6.81 -7.27 -11.99
N LEU A 467 6.26 -6.84 -13.14
CA LEU A 467 5.48 -5.60 -13.24
C LEU A 467 4.27 -5.65 -12.31
N THR A 468 3.45 -6.70 -12.42
CA THR A 468 2.25 -6.88 -11.60
C THR A 468 2.58 -6.96 -10.11
N PHE A 469 3.68 -7.64 -9.75
CA PHE A 469 4.15 -7.68 -8.36
C PHE A 469 4.50 -6.29 -7.82
N ALA A 470 5.26 -5.50 -8.61
CA ALA A 470 5.69 -4.17 -8.23
C ALA A 470 4.51 -3.20 -8.14
N ASP A 471 3.63 -3.21 -9.13
CA ASP A 471 2.44 -2.38 -9.22
C ASP A 471 1.49 -2.60 -8.03
N ILE A 472 1.08 -3.84 -7.76
CA ILE A 472 0.23 -4.16 -6.60
C ILE A 472 0.93 -3.78 -5.28
N SER A 473 2.23 -4.05 -5.14
CA SER A 473 2.97 -3.72 -3.91
C SER A 473 3.05 -2.21 -3.66
N ALA A 474 2.99 -1.39 -4.71
CA ALA A 474 3.05 0.05 -4.64
C ALA A 474 1.71 0.72 -4.26
N VAL A 475 0.61 0.00 -4.31
CA VAL A 475 -0.73 0.54 -3.96
C VAL A 475 -0.78 0.97 -2.49
N HIS A 476 -0.40 0.07 -1.58
CA HIS A 476 -0.19 0.32 -0.15
C HIS A 476 0.64 -0.82 0.46
N PRO A 477 1.26 -0.65 1.65
CA PRO A 477 2.22 -1.61 2.21
C PRO A 477 1.72 -3.04 2.41
N THR A 478 0.42 -3.25 2.51
CA THR A 478 -0.20 -4.59 2.70
C THR A 478 -0.96 -5.08 1.46
N ALA A 479 -0.92 -4.36 0.33
CA ALA A 479 -1.64 -4.71 -0.88
C ALA A 479 -1.19 -6.05 -1.47
N MET A 480 0.13 -6.29 -1.53
CA MET A 480 0.70 -7.57 -1.92
C MET A 480 0.74 -8.50 -0.70
N SER A 481 -0.43 -9.03 -0.32
CA SER A 481 -0.55 -10.00 0.75
C SER A 481 0.16 -11.32 0.40
N PRO A 482 0.54 -12.17 1.39
CA PRO A 482 1.09 -13.50 1.12
C PRO A 482 0.20 -14.34 0.20
N TRP A 483 -1.11 -14.18 0.32
CA TRP A 483 -2.10 -14.81 -0.54
C TRP A 483 -1.97 -14.35 -2.00
N ARG A 484 -1.97 -13.03 -2.27
CA ARG A 484 -1.82 -12.47 -3.62
C ARG A 484 -0.48 -12.88 -4.26
N MET A 485 0.60 -12.89 -3.47
CA MET A 485 1.89 -13.41 -3.93
C MET A 485 1.80 -14.87 -4.39
N GLU A 486 1.08 -15.70 -3.62
CA GLU A 486 0.91 -17.13 -3.98
C GLU A 486 0.05 -17.28 -5.23
N GLN A 487 -1.03 -16.51 -5.40
CA GLN A 487 -1.87 -16.55 -6.60
C GLN A 487 -1.08 -16.13 -7.85
N LEU A 488 -0.32 -15.05 -7.77
CA LEU A 488 0.52 -14.57 -8.87
C LEU A 488 1.57 -15.62 -9.25
N TRP A 489 2.17 -16.27 -8.27
CA TRP A 489 3.15 -17.33 -8.51
C TRP A 489 2.53 -18.58 -9.14
N ARG A 490 1.34 -18.98 -8.70
CA ARG A 490 0.59 -20.10 -9.29
C ARG A 490 0.22 -19.82 -10.72
N LEU A 491 -0.29 -18.62 -11.02
CA LEU A 491 -0.62 -18.20 -12.39
C LEU A 491 0.62 -18.22 -13.28
N TYR A 492 1.75 -17.67 -12.81
CA TYR A 492 3.03 -17.74 -13.52
C TYR A 492 3.39 -19.19 -13.87
N ARG A 493 3.38 -20.09 -12.88
CA ARG A 493 3.76 -21.50 -13.09
C ARG A 493 2.81 -22.23 -14.04
N ALA A 494 1.51 -21.99 -13.91
CA ALA A 494 0.51 -22.60 -14.78
C ALA A 494 0.71 -22.16 -16.23
N THR A 495 0.86 -20.84 -16.45
CA THR A 495 1.09 -20.28 -17.80
C THR A 495 2.43 -20.73 -18.40
N ALA A 496 3.50 -20.73 -17.62
CA ALA A 496 4.82 -21.19 -18.09
C ALA A 496 4.80 -22.69 -18.49
N ARG A 497 4.06 -23.51 -17.76
CA ARG A 497 3.85 -24.92 -18.13
C ARG A 497 3.03 -25.08 -19.41
N ASP A 498 1.97 -24.29 -19.57
CA ASP A 498 1.15 -24.31 -20.79
C ASP A 498 1.98 -23.92 -22.01
N MET A 499 2.82 -22.86 -21.91
CA MET A 499 3.76 -22.49 -22.96
C MET A 499 4.78 -23.60 -23.28
N ALA A 500 5.24 -24.35 -22.28
CA ALA A 500 6.16 -25.47 -22.50
C ALA A 500 5.45 -26.68 -23.12
N ARG A 501 4.16 -26.87 -22.86
CA ARG A 501 3.34 -27.98 -23.43
C ARG A 501 3.00 -27.80 -24.92
N GLU A 502 2.91 -26.56 -25.40
CA GLU A 502 2.77 -26.34 -26.86
C GLU A 502 3.95 -26.91 -27.65
N LEU A 503 5.04 -27.31 -26.96
CA LEU A 503 6.20 -27.99 -27.55
C LEU A 503 6.18 -29.51 -27.40
N THR A 504 5.22 -30.10 -26.64
CA THR A 504 5.08 -31.53 -26.40
C THR A 504 3.59 -31.91 -26.32
N GLU A 505 3.15 -32.93 -27.04
CA GLU A 505 1.73 -33.39 -27.09
C GLU A 505 1.22 -33.81 -25.69
N PRO A 506 -0.09 -33.55 -25.37
CA PRO A 506 -0.66 -33.89 -24.09
C PRO A 506 -1.32 -35.26 -24.10
N ASP A 507 -0.83 -36.19 -23.26
CA ASP A 507 -1.63 -37.32 -22.78
C ASP A 507 -2.06 -37.05 -21.32
N GLY A 508 -3.28 -37.47 -20.99
CA GLY A 508 -3.91 -37.19 -19.67
C GLY A 508 -3.09 -37.74 -18.51
N GLU A 509 -2.66 -36.83 -17.63
CA GLU A 509 -1.86 -37.18 -16.45
C GLU A 509 -2.69 -37.99 -15.45
N SER A 510 -2.22 -39.19 -15.08
CA SER A 510 -2.80 -39.98 -13.99
C SER A 510 -2.35 -39.41 -12.61
N PRO A 511 -3.05 -39.70 -11.49
CA PRO A 511 -2.60 -39.28 -10.16
C PRO A 511 -1.16 -39.71 -9.84
N GLU A 512 -0.70 -40.86 -10.38
CA GLU A 512 0.66 -41.34 -10.24
C GLU A 512 1.67 -40.51 -11.04
N GLU A 513 1.27 -39.92 -12.15
CA GLU A 513 2.13 -39.02 -12.94
C GLU A 513 2.32 -37.68 -12.25
N VAL A 514 1.29 -37.18 -11.53
CA VAL A 514 1.34 -35.91 -10.79
C VAL A 514 2.08 -36.06 -9.45
N TYR A 515 1.78 -37.11 -8.70
CA TYR A 515 2.26 -37.29 -7.32
C TYR A 515 3.36 -38.33 -7.17
N GLY A 516 3.71 -39.08 -8.26
CA GLY A 516 4.55 -40.26 -8.20
C GLY A 516 3.80 -41.45 -7.59
N PRO A 517 4.49 -42.53 -7.24
CA PRO A 517 3.83 -43.72 -6.66
C PRO A 517 2.99 -43.34 -5.43
N ILE A 518 1.70 -43.69 -5.45
CA ILE A 518 0.72 -43.39 -4.40
C ILE A 518 0.32 -44.65 -3.63
N PRO A 519 0.09 -44.57 -2.30
CA PRO A 519 -0.40 -45.72 -1.53
C PRO A 519 -1.88 -46.00 -1.81
N PRO A 520 -2.36 -47.23 -1.57
CA PRO A 520 -3.76 -47.63 -1.94
C PRO A 520 -4.85 -46.79 -1.28
N ASN A 521 -4.67 -46.32 -0.06
CA ASN A 521 -5.63 -45.46 0.63
C ASN A 521 -5.73 -44.10 -0.03
N LEU A 522 -4.61 -43.52 -0.45
CA LEU A 522 -4.59 -42.24 -1.18
C LEU A 522 -5.22 -42.40 -2.57
N ALA A 523 -4.93 -43.52 -3.26
CA ALA A 523 -5.57 -43.83 -4.55
C ALA A 523 -7.10 -43.92 -4.40
N HIS A 524 -7.59 -44.58 -3.36
CA HIS A 524 -9.03 -44.68 -3.07
C HIS A 524 -9.67 -43.33 -2.79
N PHE A 525 -8.99 -42.49 -1.99
CA PHE A 525 -9.46 -41.12 -1.72
C PHE A 525 -9.53 -40.27 -2.99
N LEU A 526 -8.54 -40.40 -3.87
CA LEU A 526 -8.46 -39.63 -5.13
C LEU A 526 -9.44 -40.07 -6.20
N GLU A 527 -10.03 -41.27 -6.03
CA GLU A 527 -10.93 -41.83 -7.03
C GLU A 527 -12.18 -40.98 -7.24
N GLY A 528 -12.32 -40.43 -8.45
CA GLY A 528 -13.45 -39.59 -8.85
C GLY A 528 -13.33 -38.13 -8.43
N LEU A 529 -12.25 -37.72 -7.73
CA LEU A 529 -11.94 -36.30 -7.60
C LEU A 529 -11.61 -35.72 -8.97
N PRO A 530 -12.07 -34.47 -9.27
CA PRO A 530 -11.75 -33.84 -10.54
C PRO A 530 -10.23 -33.66 -10.64
N TRP A 531 -9.67 -33.80 -11.84
CA TRP A 531 -8.24 -33.64 -12.10
C TRP A 531 -7.72 -32.25 -11.66
N ARG A 532 -8.60 -31.22 -11.59
CA ARG A 532 -8.32 -29.91 -11.00
C ARG A 532 -7.84 -30.02 -9.55
N TYR A 533 -8.34 -30.97 -8.75
CA TYR A 533 -7.86 -31.22 -7.40
C TYR A 533 -6.38 -31.60 -7.39
N LEU A 534 -5.94 -32.45 -8.31
CA LEU A 534 -4.54 -32.88 -8.43
C LEU A 534 -3.59 -31.72 -8.76
N TRP A 535 -4.09 -30.71 -9.47
CA TRP A 535 -3.29 -29.56 -9.88
C TRP A 535 -3.24 -28.46 -8.83
N THR A 536 -4.26 -28.35 -8.01
CA THR A 536 -4.35 -27.31 -6.97
C THR A 536 -3.70 -27.73 -5.67
N HIS A 537 -3.57 -29.04 -5.42
CA HIS A 537 -3.06 -29.57 -4.17
C HIS A 537 -1.74 -30.32 -4.38
N SER A 538 -0.80 -30.08 -3.47
CA SER A 538 0.42 -30.88 -3.41
C SER A 538 0.11 -32.28 -2.86
N ARG A 539 1.03 -33.24 -3.11
CA ARG A 539 0.93 -34.56 -2.51
C ARG A 539 0.75 -34.51 -0.99
N ALA A 540 1.51 -33.68 -0.29
CA ALA A 540 1.40 -33.54 1.15
C ALA A 540 0.01 -33.08 1.60
N GLN A 541 -0.61 -32.16 0.86
CA GLN A 541 -2.00 -31.72 1.13
C GLN A 541 -3.00 -32.85 0.84
N ALA A 542 -2.83 -33.59 -0.24
CA ALA A 542 -3.67 -34.74 -0.55
C ALA A 542 -3.57 -35.84 0.51
N GLU A 543 -2.39 -36.08 1.08
CA GLU A 543 -2.19 -36.99 2.21
C GLU A 543 -2.93 -36.51 3.48
N VAL A 544 -2.90 -35.21 3.77
CA VAL A 544 -3.69 -34.63 4.88
C VAL A 544 -5.19 -34.81 4.65
N HIS A 545 -5.68 -34.53 3.45
CA HIS A 545 -7.10 -34.70 3.11
C HIS A 545 -7.51 -36.18 3.14
N CYS A 546 -6.66 -37.08 2.72
CA CYS A 546 -6.87 -38.54 2.83
C CYS A 546 -7.00 -38.96 4.29
N ALA A 547 -6.14 -38.48 5.18
CA ALA A 547 -6.24 -38.76 6.62
C ALA A 547 -7.51 -38.18 7.25
N LEU A 548 -8.00 -37.02 6.77
CA LEU A 548 -9.28 -36.48 7.18
C LEU A 548 -10.44 -37.32 6.64
N PHE A 549 -10.33 -37.85 5.42
CA PHE A 549 -11.32 -38.73 4.82
C PHE A 549 -11.49 -40.01 5.65
N GLU A 550 -10.42 -40.68 6.03
CA GLU A 550 -10.45 -41.86 6.91
C GLU A 550 -11.08 -41.57 8.28
N GLN A 551 -10.82 -40.39 8.83
CA GLN A 551 -11.48 -39.93 10.06
C GLN A 551 -12.97 -39.65 9.86
N ALA A 552 -13.35 -39.04 8.72
CA ALA A 552 -14.73 -38.71 8.40
C ALA A 552 -15.59 -39.97 8.20
N GLU A 553 -15.04 -41.04 7.64
CA GLU A 553 -15.72 -42.32 7.54
C GLU A 553 -16.16 -42.91 8.89
N THR A 554 -15.37 -42.65 9.95
CA THR A 554 -15.69 -43.14 11.29
C THR A 554 -16.50 -42.19 12.14
N LYS A 555 -16.32 -40.87 11.98
CA LYS A 555 -16.92 -39.80 12.82
C LYS A 555 -18.02 -39.01 12.09
N GLY A 556 -18.27 -39.27 10.81
CA GLY A 556 -19.20 -38.52 9.99
C GLY A 556 -18.63 -37.23 9.39
N ALA A 557 -17.61 -36.64 10.01
CA ALA A 557 -16.90 -35.47 9.50
C ALA A 557 -15.53 -35.31 10.17
N ALA A 558 -14.59 -34.73 9.47
CA ALA A 558 -13.27 -34.34 10.00
C ALA A 558 -12.85 -32.98 9.46
N LEU A 559 -12.03 -32.25 10.21
CA LEU A 559 -11.52 -30.95 9.78
C LEU A 559 -10.10 -30.68 10.29
N SER A 560 -9.33 -29.89 9.56
CA SER A 560 -8.07 -29.30 10.01
C SER A 560 -8.12 -27.77 9.88
N ILE A 561 -7.44 -27.08 10.79
CA ILE A 561 -7.25 -25.62 10.76
C ILE A 561 -5.77 -25.36 10.96
N GLU A 562 -5.11 -24.84 9.94
CA GLU A 562 -3.67 -24.61 9.93
C GLU A 562 -3.32 -23.24 9.34
N LYS A 563 -2.14 -22.72 9.66
CA LYS A 563 -1.61 -21.50 9.07
C LYS A 563 -0.44 -21.81 8.15
N VAL A 564 -0.62 -21.58 6.86
CA VAL A 564 0.39 -21.86 5.83
C VAL A 564 0.75 -20.54 5.13
N ALA A 565 2.03 -20.20 5.09
CA ALA A 565 2.54 -18.96 4.46
C ALA A 565 1.79 -17.67 4.89
N GLY A 566 1.40 -17.60 6.18
CA GLY A 566 0.70 -16.42 6.73
C GLY A 566 -0.82 -16.40 6.52
N VAL A 567 -1.39 -17.37 5.81
CA VAL A 567 -2.83 -17.51 5.53
C VAL A 567 -3.39 -18.70 6.32
N TRP A 568 -4.53 -18.54 6.95
CA TRP A 568 -5.25 -19.62 7.61
C TRP A 568 -5.95 -20.49 6.57
N GLN A 569 -5.88 -21.80 6.75
CA GLN A 569 -6.55 -22.78 5.92
C GLN A 569 -7.43 -23.68 6.77
N LEU A 570 -8.67 -23.84 6.36
CA LEU A 570 -9.62 -24.80 6.91
C LEU A 570 -9.88 -25.84 5.81
N ALA A 571 -9.60 -27.10 6.09
CA ALA A 571 -10.04 -28.24 5.27
C ALA A 571 -11.11 -29.00 6.02
N VAL A 572 -12.23 -29.29 5.36
CA VAL A 572 -13.35 -30.08 5.88
C VAL A 572 -13.62 -31.25 4.96
N VAL A 573 -13.66 -32.44 5.53
CA VAL A 573 -14.12 -33.64 4.83
C VAL A 573 -15.36 -34.20 5.51
N ALA A 574 -16.46 -34.34 4.77
CA ALA A 574 -17.75 -34.79 5.30
C ALA A 574 -18.59 -35.44 4.17
N LYS A 575 -19.72 -36.05 4.53
CA LYS A 575 -20.72 -36.42 3.53
C LYS A 575 -21.40 -35.17 2.97
N ASP A 576 -21.64 -35.16 1.67
CA ASP A 576 -22.33 -34.06 1.00
C ASP A 576 -23.74 -33.86 1.55
N ARG A 577 -24.10 -32.61 1.80
CA ARG A 577 -25.45 -32.20 2.17
C ARG A 577 -25.75 -30.76 1.66
N PRO A 578 -27.02 -30.49 1.34
CA PRO A 578 -27.41 -29.15 0.91
C PRO A 578 -27.00 -28.06 1.92
N PHE A 579 -26.52 -26.93 1.44
CA PHE A 579 -26.09 -25.75 2.22
C PHE A 579 -24.85 -25.95 3.11
N LEU A 580 -24.12 -27.07 3.02
CA LEU A 580 -22.97 -27.28 3.89
C LEU A 580 -21.87 -26.22 3.63
N PHE A 581 -21.50 -26.02 2.37
CA PHE A 581 -20.53 -24.99 1.98
C PHE A 581 -20.94 -23.59 2.47
N ALA A 582 -22.20 -23.21 2.24
CA ALA A 582 -22.73 -21.93 2.73
C ALA A 582 -22.65 -21.83 4.26
N SER A 583 -22.98 -22.89 4.98
CA SER A 583 -22.93 -22.91 6.44
C SER A 583 -21.50 -22.76 6.98
N LEU A 584 -20.51 -23.36 6.33
CA LEU A 584 -19.09 -23.19 6.67
C LEU A 584 -18.64 -21.74 6.45
N ALA A 585 -18.99 -21.15 5.31
CA ALA A 585 -18.69 -19.76 5.02
C ALA A 585 -19.29 -18.80 6.05
N GLY A 586 -20.56 -19.04 6.43
CA GLY A 586 -21.24 -18.25 7.47
C GLY A 586 -20.64 -18.45 8.87
N ALA A 587 -20.20 -19.65 9.21
CA ALA A 587 -19.51 -19.91 10.47
C ALA A 587 -18.19 -19.12 10.56
N LEU A 588 -17.36 -19.13 9.50
CA LEU A 588 -16.13 -18.32 9.42
C LEU A 588 -16.44 -16.82 9.56
N SER A 589 -17.45 -16.33 8.84
CA SER A 589 -17.91 -14.93 8.93
C SER A 589 -18.35 -14.54 10.33
N SER A 590 -18.98 -15.47 11.09
CA SER A 590 -19.42 -15.22 12.48
C SER A 590 -18.24 -14.99 13.44
N PHE A 591 -17.04 -15.46 13.14
CA PHE A 591 -15.80 -15.20 13.88
C PHE A 591 -15.04 -13.94 13.39
N GLY A 592 -15.49 -13.30 12.31
CA GLY A 592 -14.85 -12.13 11.74
C GLY A 592 -13.64 -12.42 10.89
N LEU A 593 -13.61 -13.57 10.37
CA LEU A 593 -12.57 -14.01 9.47
C LEU A 593 -12.97 -13.63 8.05
N ASN A 594 -12.01 -13.10 7.29
CA ASN A 594 -12.23 -12.75 5.90
C ASN A 594 -11.83 -13.92 5.02
N ILE A 595 -12.83 -14.53 4.36
CA ILE A 595 -12.60 -15.59 3.38
C ILE A 595 -11.94 -14.94 2.15
N LEU A 596 -10.87 -15.54 1.64
CA LEU A 596 -10.12 -15.10 0.47
C LEU A 596 -10.41 -16.00 -0.73
N ARG A 597 -10.56 -17.29 -0.48
CA ARG A 597 -10.85 -18.32 -1.49
C ARG A 597 -11.54 -19.47 -0.81
N ALA A 598 -12.45 -20.12 -1.53
CA ALA A 598 -12.97 -21.42 -1.13
C ALA A 598 -13.11 -22.34 -2.34
N GLU A 599 -12.92 -23.63 -2.11
CA GLU A 599 -12.98 -24.68 -3.12
C GLU A 599 -13.80 -25.84 -2.57
N ALA A 600 -14.61 -26.43 -3.42
CA ALA A 600 -15.39 -27.62 -3.08
C ALA A 600 -15.12 -28.74 -4.12
N TYR A 601 -14.87 -29.92 -3.60
CA TYR A 601 -14.63 -31.11 -4.42
C TYR A 601 -15.47 -32.26 -3.87
N SER A 602 -15.86 -33.20 -4.72
CA SER A 602 -16.47 -34.43 -4.29
C SER A 602 -15.79 -35.62 -4.94
N ASN A 603 -15.57 -36.67 -4.17
CA ASN A 603 -15.02 -37.93 -4.69
C ASN A 603 -16.12 -38.96 -5.04
N ARG A 604 -15.71 -40.09 -5.62
CA ARG A 604 -16.65 -41.15 -5.99
C ARG A 604 -17.39 -41.81 -4.81
N ALA A 605 -16.80 -41.74 -3.60
CA ALA A 605 -17.41 -42.26 -2.40
C ALA A 605 -18.51 -41.32 -1.81
N GLY A 606 -18.77 -40.17 -2.44
CA GLY A 606 -19.74 -39.18 -2.00
C GLY A 606 -19.26 -38.34 -0.80
N ALA A 607 -17.95 -38.31 -0.54
CA ALA A 607 -17.35 -37.41 0.40
C ALA A 607 -17.01 -36.07 -0.28
N ILE A 608 -17.32 -34.98 0.40
CA ILE A 608 -16.88 -33.63 -0.03
C ILE A 608 -15.56 -33.27 0.65
N VAL A 609 -14.78 -32.47 -0.05
CA VAL A 609 -13.57 -31.82 0.46
C VAL A 609 -13.74 -30.33 0.24
N ASP A 610 -14.11 -29.60 1.28
CA ASP A 610 -14.27 -28.16 1.25
C ASP A 610 -13.05 -27.48 1.87
N ASN A 611 -12.33 -26.67 1.09
CA ASN A 611 -11.16 -25.94 1.51
C ASN A 611 -11.44 -24.44 1.54
N PHE A 612 -11.14 -23.79 2.66
CA PHE A 612 -11.27 -22.34 2.82
C PHE A 612 -9.90 -21.73 3.18
N ALA A 613 -9.46 -20.77 2.39
CA ALA A 613 -8.35 -19.89 2.75
C ALA A 613 -8.92 -18.58 3.29
N PHE A 614 -8.47 -18.14 4.46
CA PHE A 614 -9.01 -16.95 5.10
C PHE A 614 -7.94 -16.18 5.89
N SER A 615 -8.18 -14.89 6.09
CA SER A 615 -7.37 -14.04 6.95
C SER A 615 -8.07 -13.74 8.28
N ASP A 616 -7.26 -13.50 9.32
CA ASP A 616 -7.71 -13.05 10.63
C ASP A 616 -7.20 -11.62 10.86
N PRO A 617 -8.00 -10.59 10.51
CA PRO A 617 -7.58 -9.19 10.59
C PRO A 617 -7.22 -8.72 12.00
N ASN A 618 -7.77 -9.38 13.02
CA ASN A 618 -7.56 -9.03 14.42
C ASN A 618 -6.52 -9.91 15.12
N SER A 619 -5.89 -10.85 14.39
CA SER A 619 -4.92 -11.83 14.93
C SER A 619 -5.45 -12.62 16.14
N ASN A 620 -6.77 -12.82 16.23
CA ASN A 620 -7.40 -13.51 17.37
C ASN A 620 -6.99 -14.98 17.45
N LEU A 621 -6.86 -15.65 16.30
CA LEU A 621 -6.49 -17.07 16.26
C LEU A 621 -4.99 -17.29 16.57
N ASP A 622 -4.15 -16.30 16.28
CA ASP A 622 -2.73 -16.35 16.62
C ASP A 622 -2.47 -16.11 18.11
N LEU A 623 -3.15 -15.08 18.66
CA LEU A 623 -2.92 -14.61 20.02
C LEU A 623 -3.72 -15.37 21.08
N ASN A 624 -4.81 -16.05 20.70
CA ASN A 624 -5.73 -16.70 21.61
C ASN A 624 -6.04 -18.15 21.19
N PRO A 625 -5.24 -19.16 21.62
CA PRO A 625 -5.47 -20.56 21.31
C PRO A 625 -6.88 -21.08 21.65
N PRO A 626 -7.53 -20.70 22.79
CA PRO A 626 -8.92 -21.03 23.06
C PRO A 626 -9.90 -20.60 21.98
N GLU A 627 -9.66 -19.49 21.28
CA GLU A 627 -10.52 -19.01 20.20
C GLU A 627 -10.45 -19.93 18.97
N ARG A 628 -9.27 -20.49 18.69
CA ARG A 628 -9.10 -21.51 17.65
C ARG A 628 -9.87 -22.79 17.97
N GLU A 629 -9.84 -23.24 19.21
CA GLU A 629 -10.64 -24.41 19.62
C GLU A 629 -12.14 -24.12 19.60
N ARG A 630 -12.55 -22.89 19.96
CA ARG A 630 -13.94 -22.46 19.84
C ARG A 630 -14.40 -22.46 18.38
N LEU A 631 -13.57 -21.97 17.46
CA LEU A 631 -13.84 -22.02 16.02
C LEU A 631 -13.99 -23.47 15.54
N ARG A 632 -13.03 -24.34 15.88
CA ARG A 632 -13.06 -25.77 15.56
C ARG A 632 -14.37 -26.43 16.04
N HIS A 633 -14.71 -26.23 17.29
CA HIS A 633 -15.92 -26.81 17.89
C HIS A 633 -17.21 -26.25 17.25
N THR A 634 -17.25 -24.96 16.96
CA THR A 634 -18.40 -24.35 16.28
C THR A 634 -18.58 -24.93 14.88
N ILE A 635 -17.51 -25.07 14.09
CA ILE A 635 -17.56 -25.67 12.77
C ILE A 635 -18.05 -27.12 12.84
N GLN A 636 -17.56 -27.92 13.80
CA GLN A 636 -18.05 -29.29 14.00
C GLN A 636 -19.55 -29.34 14.26
N ARG A 637 -20.06 -28.50 15.14
CA ARG A 637 -21.49 -28.41 15.44
C ARG A 637 -22.34 -27.93 14.25
N VAL A 638 -21.78 -27.03 13.44
CA VAL A 638 -22.42 -26.60 12.20
C VAL A 638 -22.46 -27.74 11.20
N ILE A 639 -21.39 -28.54 11.06
CA ILE A 639 -21.36 -29.69 10.15
C ILE A 639 -22.41 -30.76 10.54
N VAL A 640 -22.58 -31.05 11.81
CA VAL A 640 -23.60 -32.03 12.27
C VAL A 640 -25.01 -31.44 12.36
N GLY A 641 -25.18 -30.12 12.14
CA GLY A 641 -26.49 -29.46 12.13
C GLY A 641 -27.04 -29.10 13.52
N GLU A 642 -26.23 -29.14 14.57
CA GLU A 642 -26.61 -28.73 15.93
C GLU A 642 -26.75 -27.22 16.08
N VAL A 643 -26.09 -26.45 15.22
CA VAL A 643 -26.08 -24.99 15.25
C VAL A 643 -26.48 -24.42 13.91
N HIS A 644 -27.45 -23.54 13.89
CA HIS A 644 -27.88 -22.83 12.70
C HIS A 644 -27.02 -21.55 12.52
N VAL A 645 -26.53 -21.34 11.34
CA VAL A 645 -25.60 -20.22 11.02
C VAL A 645 -26.29 -18.87 11.17
N GLU A 646 -27.60 -18.81 10.88
CA GLU A 646 -28.38 -17.59 11.07
C GLU A 646 -28.33 -17.09 12.52
N ASP A 647 -28.31 -18.00 13.49
CA ASP A 647 -28.22 -17.65 14.91
C ASP A 647 -26.82 -17.10 15.26
N LEU A 648 -25.77 -17.63 14.66
CA LEU A 648 -24.41 -17.13 14.83
C LEU A 648 -24.23 -15.72 14.24
N LEU A 649 -24.85 -15.44 13.10
CA LEU A 649 -24.75 -14.17 12.39
C LEU A 649 -25.60 -13.05 13.05
N ARG A 650 -26.71 -13.37 13.74
CA ARG A 650 -27.58 -12.38 14.42
C ARG A 650 -26.86 -11.51 15.45
N TYR A 651 -25.83 -12.04 16.10
CA TYR A 651 -25.08 -11.32 17.12
C TYR A 651 -23.95 -10.41 16.52
N ARG A 652 -23.73 -10.45 15.22
CA ARG A 652 -22.79 -9.59 14.54
C ARG A 652 -23.50 -8.44 13.85
N ARG A 653 -23.50 -7.28 14.52
CA ARG A 653 -23.94 -6.04 13.88
C ARG A 653 -22.80 -5.50 12.98
N PRO A 654 -23.10 -5.03 11.76
CA PRO A 654 -22.15 -4.25 10.98
C PRO A 654 -21.68 -3.06 11.80
N LYS A 655 -20.38 -2.76 11.82
CA LYS A 655 -19.90 -1.49 12.38
C LYS A 655 -20.52 -0.36 11.57
N PRO A 656 -21.18 0.64 12.22
CA PRO A 656 -21.65 1.81 11.48
C PRO A 656 -20.45 2.47 10.79
N LEU A 657 -20.54 2.67 9.49
CA LEU A 657 -19.57 3.43 8.72
C LEU A 657 -19.57 4.87 9.24
N ALA A 658 -18.40 5.36 9.64
CA ALA A 658 -18.19 6.76 9.94
C ALA A 658 -18.07 7.51 8.60
N GLY A 659 -19.18 8.06 8.12
CA GLY A 659 -19.26 8.82 6.86
C GLY A 659 -20.33 8.26 5.91
N LYS A 660 -20.91 9.10 5.06
CA LYS A 660 -21.75 8.67 3.94
C LYS A 660 -20.84 8.07 2.85
N ALA A 661 -20.60 6.77 2.94
CA ALA A 661 -20.01 6.06 1.80
C ALA A 661 -20.98 6.13 0.62
N ALA A 662 -20.48 6.31 -0.59
CA ALA A 662 -21.29 6.21 -1.80
C ALA A 662 -21.96 4.83 -1.83
N ALA A 663 -23.28 4.80 -2.03
CA ALA A 663 -24.04 3.56 -2.06
C ALA A 663 -23.51 2.68 -3.22
N ILE A 664 -23.01 1.50 -2.87
CA ILE A 664 -22.53 0.53 -3.87
C ILE A 664 -23.77 -0.14 -4.47
N ARG A 665 -23.95 0.04 -5.77
CA ARG A 665 -25.01 -0.64 -6.50
C ARG A 665 -24.61 -2.08 -6.77
N ALA A 666 -25.41 -3.03 -6.26
CA ALA A 666 -25.18 -4.44 -6.51
C ALA A 666 -25.25 -4.76 -8.02
N ALA A 667 -24.33 -5.55 -8.50
CA ALA A 667 -24.27 -6.04 -9.87
C ALA A 667 -23.86 -7.52 -9.89
N VAL A 668 -24.43 -8.28 -10.81
CA VAL A 668 -24.09 -9.71 -11.04
C VAL A 668 -23.90 -9.89 -12.53
N THR A 669 -22.69 -10.30 -12.92
CA THR A 669 -22.29 -10.48 -14.32
C THR A 669 -21.94 -11.94 -14.58
N PRO A 670 -22.69 -12.66 -15.42
CA PRO A 670 -22.33 -14.03 -15.81
C PRO A 670 -21.28 -14.01 -16.94
N ASP A 671 -20.33 -14.93 -16.89
CA ASP A 671 -19.35 -15.23 -17.94
C ASP A 671 -19.31 -16.75 -18.20
N SER A 672 -19.71 -17.17 -19.39
CA SER A 672 -19.72 -18.58 -19.80
C SER A 672 -18.43 -19.00 -20.49
N GLU A 673 -17.54 -18.07 -20.81
CA GLU A 673 -16.27 -18.33 -21.51
C GLU A 673 -15.08 -18.37 -20.55
N ALA A 674 -15.25 -17.89 -19.31
CA ALA A 674 -14.19 -17.79 -18.32
C ALA A 674 -13.71 -19.14 -17.77
N SER A 675 -14.48 -20.22 -17.96
CA SER A 675 -14.11 -21.59 -17.55
C SER A 675 -14.60 -22.63 -18.56
N GLY A 676 -13.81 -23.66 -18.76
CA GLY A 676 -14.16 -24.78 -19.65
C GLY A 676 -15.22 -25.73 -19.09
N VAL A 677 -15.53 -25.69 -17.81
CA VAL A 677 -16.40 -26.64 -17.10
C VAL A 677 -17.53 -26.02 -16.29
N ALA A 678 -17.41 -24.75 -15.92
CA ALA A 678 -18.34 -24.04 -15.03
C ALA A 678 -18.83 -22.74 -15.67
N THR A 679 -19.97 -22.22 -15.23
CA THR A 679 -20.39 -20.84 -15.49
C THR A 679 -19.87 -19.95 -14.37
N VAL A 680 -19.24 -18.85 -14.72
CA VAL A 680 -18.66 -17.91 -13.77
C VAL A 680 -19.66 -16.77 -13.52
N PHE A 681 -19.85 -16.39 -12.25
CA PHE A 681 -20.65 -15.24 -11.86
C PHE A 681 -19.77 -14.28 -11.04
N GLU A 682 -19.54 -13.09 -11.55
CA GLU A 682 -18.95 -12.00 -10.79
C GLU A 682 -20.08 -11.23 -10.08
N VAL A 683 -19.98 -11.14 -8.76
CA VAL A 683 -20.93 -10.44 -7.90
C VAL A 683 -20.24 -9.27 -7.23
N VAL A 684 -20.74 -8.07 -7.48
CA VAL A 684 -20.28 -6.84 -6.83
C VAL A 684 -21.38 -6.37 -5.90
N ALA A 685 -21.07 -6.18 -4.61
CA ALA A 685 -22.03 -5.74 -3.62
C ALA A 685 -21.37 -4.97 -2.47
N GLU A 686 -22.15 -4.36 -1.58
CA GLU A 686 -21.65 -3.79 -0.33
C GLU A 686 -21.20 -4.91 0.62
N ASP A 687 -19.95 -4.83 1.10
CA ASP A 687 -19.42 -5.83 2.04
C ASP A 687 -20.14 -5.79 3.36
N ARG A 688 -20.61 -6.96 3.80
CA ARG A 688 -21.31 -7.14 5.07
C ARG A 688 -21.11 -8.54 5.65
N PRO A 689 -21.12 -8.69 6.97
CA PRO A 689 -21.05 -10.01 7.59
C PRO A 689 -22.11 -10.96 7.04
N GLY A 690 -21.70 -12.14 6.58
CA GLY A 690 -22.57 -13.17 6.04
C GLY A 690 -22.99 -12.98 4.57
N LEU A 691 -22.46 -12.01 3.84
CA LEU A 691 -22.79 -11.85 2.41
C LEU A 691 -22.52 -13.15 1.63
N LEU A 692 -21.34 -13.72 1.77
CA LEU A 692 -20.98 -14.99 1.12
C LEU A 692 -21.92 -16.14 1.51
N TYR A 693 -22.39 -16.21 2.77
CA TYR A 693 -23.40 -17.17 3.20
C TYR A 693 -24.70 -17.03 2.40
N HIS A 694 -25.19 -15.79 2.23
CA HIS A 694 -26.44 -15.53 1.51
C HIS A 694 -26.30 -15.88 0.01
N LEU A 695 -25.17 -15.51 -0.61
CA LEU A 695 -24.88 -15.83 -2.02
C LEU A 695 -24.75 -17.33 -2.25
N ALA A 696 -23.93 -18.01 -1.44
CA ALA A 696 -23.78 -19.47 -1.53
C ALA A 696 -25.11 -20.22 -1.24
N SER A 697 -25.94 -19.70 -0.32
CA SER A 697 -27.28 -20.25 -0.07
C SER A 697 -28.21 -20.07 -1.26
N ALA A 698 -28.12 -18.96 -1.99
CA ALA A 698 -28.91 -18.76 -3.21
C ALA A 698 -28.52 -19.75 -4.31
N ILE A 699 -27.22 -20.00 -4.49
CA ILE A 699 -26.71 -21.02 -5.44
C ILE A 699 -27.21 -22.42 -5.07
N SER A 700 -27.11 -22.78 -3.80
CA SER A 700 -27.59 -24.10 -3.32
C SER A 700 -29.12 -24.26 -3.50
N ARG A 701 -29.93 -23.19 -3.28
CA ARG A 701 -31.39 -23.23 -3.53
C ARG A 701 -31.72 -23.42 -4.99
N ALA A 702 -30.90 -22.93 -5.90
CA ALA A 702 -31.06 -23.15 -7.34
C ALA A 702 -30.66 -24.58 -7.80
N GLY A 703 -30.23 -25.44 -6.86
CA GLY A 703 -29.76 -26.79 -7.15
C GLY A 703 -28.43 -26.80 -7.92
N CYS A 704 -27.62 -25.79 -7.71
CA CYS A 704 -26.31 -25.64 -8.32
C CYS A 704 -25.19 -25.93 -7.31
N ASN A 705 -24.05 -26.39 -7.80
CA ASN A 705 -22.86 -26.65 -7.02
C ASN A 705 -21.84 -25.52 -7.21
N ILE A 706 -21.17 -25.18 -6.14
CA ILE A 706 -20.04 -24.22 -6.14
C ILE A 706 -18.77 -25.05 -6.26
N GLU A 707 -17.98 -24.78 -7.29
CA GLU A 707 -16.67 -25.41 -7.49
C GLU A 707 -15.56 -24.56 -6.88
N VAL A 708 -15.63 -23.26 -7.09
CA VAL A 708 -14.68 -22.26 -6.59
C VAL A 708 -15.40 -20.99 -6.23
N VAL A 709 -14.92 -20.34 -5.17
CA VAL A 709 -15.22 -18.94 -4.87
C VAL A 709 -13.90 -18.20 -4.67
N LEU A 710 -13.75 -17.08 -5.37
CA LEU A 710 -12.72 -16.07 -5.11
C LEU A 710 -13.39 -14.88 -4.46
N VAL A 711 -12.85 -14.43 -3.35
CA VAL A 711 -13.41 -13.30 -2.58
C VAL A 711 -12.37 -12.21 -2.49
N ASP A 712 -12.67 -11.04 -2.97
CA ASP A 712 -11.86 -9.84 -2.76
C ASP A 712 -12.73 -8.74 -2.15
N THR A 713 -12.18 -8.02 -1.19
CA THR A 713 -12.88 -6.93 -0.51
C THR A 713 -12.10 -5.64 -0.67
N GLU A 714 -12.73 -4.69 -1.34
CA GLU A 714 -12.19 -3.39 -1.65
C GLU A 714 -12.83 -2.34 -0.74
N ALA A 715 -12.21 -2.07 0.40
CA ALA A 715 -12.74 -1.21 1.45
C ALA A 715 -14.14 -1.67 1.94
N HIS A 716 -15.21 -1.28 1.24
CA HIS A 716 -16.60 -1.62 1.55
C HIS A 716 -17.31 -2.32 0.39
N LYS A 717 -16.59 -2.60 -0.68
CA LYS A 717 -17.08 -3.27 -1.88
C LYS A 717 -16.58 -4.71 -1.86
N ALA A 718 -17.47 -5.67 -1.78
CA ALA A 718 -17.18 -7.08 -2.01
C ALA A 718 -17.23 -7.38 -3.51
N ILE A 719 -16.26 -8.13 -3.98
CA ILE A 719 -16.19 -8.68 -5.34
C ILE A 719 -16.01 -10.19 -5.18
N ASP A 720 -17.11 -10.93 -5.34
CA ASP A 720 -17.14 -12.37 -5.19
C ASP A 720 -17.31 -13.05 -6.56
N VAL A 721 -16.40 -13.92 -6.93
CA VAL A 721 -16.45 -14.66 -8.20
C VAL A 721 -16.76 -16.12 -7.92
N PHE A 722 -17.90 -16.61 -8.40
CA PHE A 722 -18.37 -17.97 -8.24
C PHE A 722 -18.22 -18.78 -9.52
N HIS A 723 -17.54 -19.90 -9.47
CA HIS A 723 -17.56 -20.92 -10.51
C HIS A 723 -18.63 -21.94 -10.15
N VAL A 724 -19.70 -21.98 -10.93
CA VAL A 724 -20.92 -22.73 -10.61
C VAL A 724 -21.21 -23.77 -11.69
N THR A 725 -21.56 -24.99 -11.25
CA THR A 725 -22.00 -26.06 -12.11
C THR A 725 -23.40 -26.52 -11.69
N LYS A 726 -24.08 -27.23 -12.62
CA LYS A 726 -25.30 -27.93 -12.32
C LYS A 726 -25.25 -29.32 -12.92
N SER A 727 -25.36 -30.35 -12.10
CA SER A 727 -25.20 -31.73 -12.52
C SER A 727 -23.88 -31.99 -13.26
N GLY A 728 -22.78 -31.37 -12.78
CA GLY A 728 -21.42 -31.51 -13.35
C GLY A 728 -21.18 -30.82 -14.69
N ARG A 729 -22.03 -29.88 -15.12
CA ARG A 729 -21.90 -29.10 -16.36
C ARG A 729 -22.08 -27.60 -16.11
N ALA A 730 -21.62 -26.79 -17.03
CA ALA A 730 -21.95 -25.38 -17.08
C ALA A 730 -23.48 -25.17 -17.21
N LEU A 731 -23.97 -24.03 -16.71
CA LEU A 731 -25.39 -23.69 -16.69
C LEU A 731 -25.92 -23.35 -18.10
N LEU A 732 -27.18 -23.74 -18.36
CA LEU A 732 -27.91 -23.31 -19.56
C LEU A 732 -28.33 -21.83 -19.46
N PRO A 733 -28.60 -21.12 -20.58
CA PRO A 733 -28.95 -19.68 -20.57
C PRO A 733 -30.13 -19.32 -19.64
N GLU A 734 -31.14 -20.21 -19.55
CA GLU A 734 -32.30 -20.02 -18.65
C GLU A 734 -31.89 -20.14 -17.18
N GLU A 735 -31.02 -21.10 -16.87
CA GLU A 735 -30.48 -21.32 -15.53
C GLU A 735 -29.57 -20.16 -15.10
N ILE A 736 -28.78 -19.62 -16.03
CA ILE A 736 -27.94 -18.42 -15.82
C ILE A 736 -28.81 -17.23 -15.42
N THR A 737 -29.88 -16.95 -16.20
CA THR A 737 -30.78 -15.83 -15.95
C THR A 737 -31.48 -15.96 -14.59
N ALA A 738 -31.94 -17.16 -14.25
CA ALA A 738 -32.61 -17.44 -12.98
C ALA A 738 -31.65 -17.28 -11.78
N LEU A 739 -30.41 -17.79 -11.89
CA LEU A 739 -29.42 -17.68 -10.83
C LEU A 739 -28.92 -16.26 -10.67
N GLN A 740 -28.71 -15.52 -11.75
CA GLN A 740 -28.34 -14.10 -11.73
C GLN A 740 -29.36 -13.28 -10.93
N ALA A 741 -30.66 -13.49 -11.16
CA ALA A 741 -31.70 -12.80 -10.41
C ALA A 741 -31.71 -13.19 -8.91
N ALA A 742 -31.49 -14.46 -8.60
CA ALA A 742 -31.40 -14.95 -7.22
C ALA A 742 -30.18 -14.37 -6.47
N LEU A 743 -29.03 -14.27 -7.12
CA LEU A 743 -27.81 -13.68 -6.56
C LEU A 743 -27.99 -12.18 -6.32
N LEU A 744 -28.59 -11.47 -7.28
CA LEU A 744 -28.88 -10.03 -7.12
C LEU A 744 -29.82 -9.78 -5.92
N ALA A 745 -30.85 -10.60 -5.75
CA ALA A 745 -31.74 -10.52 -4.59
C ALA A 745 -31.01 -10.82 -3.26
N ALA A 746 -30.03 -11.74 -3.28
CA ALA A 746 -29.22 -12.05 -2.09
C ALA A 746 -28.23 -10.92 -1.70
N CYS A 747 -27.91 -10.02 -2.61
CA CYS A 747 -27.10 -8.83 -2.33
C CYS A 747 -27.87 -7.77 -1.53
N GLU A 748 -29.21 -7.74 -1.60
CA GLU A 748 -30.00 -6.77 -0.86
C GLU A 748 -30.00 -7.09 0.64
N PRO A 749 -29.87 -6.06 1.51
CA PRO A 749 -29.99 -6.29 2.94
C PRO A 749 -31.40 -6.81 3.27
N SER A 750 -31.50 -7.89 4.03
CA SER A 750 -32.76 -8.40 4.52
C SER A 750 -33.47 -7.28 5.30
N ARG A 751 -34.61 -6.80 4.79
CA ARG A 751 -35.48 -5.89 5.55
C ARG A 751 -36.09 -6.72 6.70
N GLY A 752 -35.35 -6.75 7.82
CA GLY A 752 -35.81 -7.37 9.07
C GLY A 752 -36.16 -6.34 10.12
#